data_edefa929ddce07741c588707a7d88ee2
#
_entry.id   edefa929ddce07741c588707a7d88ee2
#
_cell.length_a   1.000
_cell.length_b   1.000
_cell.length_c   1.000
_cell.angle_alpha   90.00
_cell.angle_beta   90.00
_cell.angle_gamma   90.00
#
_symmetry.space_group_name_H-M   'P 1'
#
loop_
_entity.id
_entity.type
_entity.pdbx_description
1 polymer ?
#
loop_
_entity_poly.entity_id
_entity_poly.type
_entity_poly.pdbx_seq_one_letter_code
_entity_poly.pdbx_strand_id
1 'polypeptide(L)'
;MNKKIFIILPHKDQFIKNYAGSASIWVKDFFQKSIFKNNINIFGSTKNTKNIFIKKNYINIRIPSIKILSKSNYYIKKLLIYCKKIKPSIIEIHNRPSYLINISKEFKETKFILVIHNDPLNLKGSITIDQRKKLLNICHKIYFVSSWVEEKFFNGLDKNFYSNYKTIYPSINKINKFPKKEKIIIFSGKLNNAKGFDKFGLAISKILNKYPSWQAIAIGDEPRENYNFSHKNLTYTGWISQDKVLNLYNKSSITVAPSLWEEPFGRSSLEAGSRGNAVIISKRGGLPETIREPIFLKKVETKEIFLEIEKLILDKTLLKKTQISNFKNPLHLISNNIKIMDIHRREIINKKKNININLNKKLKILHIYNRAEKIGGRIYFISTGKKIENGLIRLGHDVEGISDRDILSYSSKIKGKNLLNKIFLEKTLYYRPDLVLMGHVNTIENETFDIIKNTCKNITFSQWYEDNLTINGPDFQKNFNNLKTNFKYIDNFFISTHPDDVSKKNNRIRYHFLPTPVDRNIEKLSIYNSNDFTYDVFFAMSHGVNRGIIKSGKKDERESFIKELIDLNKDIKFDIYGYKDRNPVWSESFYSAISRSSMAVNLNRGKPKKYSSSNRIGSLIGNGLLTFIDYKKKFNHFFNSNEIIFYHDKYDLSDKINFYKRNSNLAKKIAQKGQEKYFRLFNEIEVAKYIINESISGISKPIWGKYIK
;
A
#
# COMPACT_ATOMS: atom_id res chain seq x y z
N MET A 1 12.79 -19.61 -14.06
CA MET A 1 13.63 -18.78 -13.17
C MET A 1 13.71 -19.40 -11.79
N ASN A 2 14.91 -19.47 -11.24
CA ASN A 2 15.14 -19.97 -9.88
C ASN A 2 14.50 -18.96 -8.87
N LYS A 3 13.44 -19.39 -8.15
CA LYS A 3 12.72 -18.52 -7.20
C LYS A 3 13.34 -18.53 -5.79
N LYS A 4 14.61 -18.88 -5.66
CA LYS A 4 15.28 -18.98 -4.35
C LYS A 4 15.50 -17.62 -3.72
N ILE A 5 15.21 -17.53 -2.43
CA ILE A 5 15.40 -16.37 -1.56
C ILE A 5 16.40 -16.75 -0.48
N PHE A 6 17.48 -15.99 -0.36
CA PHE A 6 18.46 -16.16 0.68
C PHE A 6 18.24 -15.11 1.77
N ILE A 7 18.01 -15.53 3.00
CA ILE A 7 17.97 -14.66 4.18
C ILE A 7 19.29 -14.81 4.93
N ILE A 8 19.99 -13.69 5.12
CA ILE A 8 21.32 -13.66 5.69
C ILE A 8 21.27 -12.97 7.06
N LEU A 9 21.53 -13.77 8.10
CA LEU A 9 21.65 -13.28 9.46
C LEU A 9 23.08 -12.77 9.74
N PRO A 10 23.26 -11.85 10.72
CA PRO A 10 24.58 -11.48 11.21
C PRO A 10 25.34 -12.71 11.73
N HIS A 11 26.65 -12.79 11.43
CA HIS A 11 27.46 -13.94 11.86
C HIS A 11 27.57 -14.12 13.39
N LYS A 12 27.24 -13.10 14.19
CA LYS A 12 27.19 -13.17 15.65
C LYS A 12 25.84 -13.59 16.20
N ASP A 13 24.79 -13.62 15.35
CA ASP A 13 23.42 -13.92 15.78
C ASP A 13 23.19 -15.44 15.79
N GLN A 14 22.67 -15.94 16.89
CA GLN A 14 22.42 -17.37 17.05
C GLN A 14 20.99 -17.71 16.66
N PHE A 15 20.81 -18.60 15.68
CA PHE A 15 19.48 -19.01 15.19
C PHE A 15 18.96 -20.24 15.95
N ILE A 16 18.92 -20.14 17.29
CA ILE A 16 18.55 -21.23 18.22
C ILE A 16 17.52 -20.76 19.25
N LYS A 17 16.77 -21.73 19.83
CA LYS A 17 15.66 -21.43 20.73
C LYS A 17 16.09 -20.68 22.01
N ASN A 18 17.24 -20.99 22.57
CA ASN A 18 17.59 -20.51 23.91
C ASN A 18 18.38 -19.19 23.94
N TYR A 19 19.04 -18.79 22.85
CA TYR A 19 19.93 -17.60 22.83
C TYR A 19 19.74 -16.77 21.56
N ALA A 20 18.52 -16.71 21.04
CA ALA A 20 18.23 -15.97 19.82
C ALA A 20 18.23 -14.46 20.05
N GLY A 21 18.90 -13.72 19.18
CA GLY A 21 18.74 -12.28 19.08
C GLY A 21 17.40 -11.89 18.41
N SER A 22 17.05 -10.62 18.52
CA SER A 22 15.79 -10.08 17.96
C SER A 22 15.65 -10.33 16.46
N ALA A 23 16.73 -10.23 15.68
CA ALA A 23 16.73 -10.50 14.25
C ALA A 23 16.45 -11.99 13.96
N SER A 24 17.03 -12.90 14.70
CA SER A 24 16.78 -14.34 14.56
C SER A 24 15.34 -14.72 14.88
N ILE A 25 14.76 -14.15 15.94
CA ILE A 25 13.36 -14.37 16.29
C ILE A 25 12.45 -13.79 15.21
N TRP A 26 12.75 -12.59 14.70
CA TRP A 26 12.01 -11.96 13.61
C TRP A 26 12.00 -12.84 12.35
N VAL A 27 13.17 -13.33 11.92
CA VAL A 27 13.31 -14.23 10.77
C VAL A 27 12.54 -15.53 10.98
N LYS A 28 12.60 -16.15 12.15
CA LYS A 28 11.83 -17.35 12.50
C LYS A 28 10.33 -17.11 12.35
N ASP A 29 9.82 -16.04 12.96
CA ASP A 29 8.40 -15.73 12.99
C ASP A 29 7.85 -15.46 11.58
N PHE A 30 8.57 -14.65 10.80
CA PHE A 30 8.17 -14.31 9.43
C PHE A 30 8.31 -15.48 8.45
N PHE A 31 9.35 -16.31 8.61
CA PHE A 31 9.54 -17.51 7.80
C PHE A 31 8.35 -18.48 7.94
N GLN A 32 7.91 -18.73 9.17
CA GLN A 32 6.84 -19.69 9.45
C GLN A 32 5.52 -19.34 8.74
N LYS A 33 5.25 -18.07 8.51
CA LYS A 33 3.99 -17.56 7.92
C LYS A 33 4.13 -17.13 6.45
N SER A 34 5.36 -17.12 5.90
CA SER A 34 5.60 -16.74 4.51
C SER A 34 5.07 -17.78 3.53
N ILE A 35 4.45 -17.32 2.44
CA ILE A 35 4.07 -18.18 1.30
C ILE A 35 5.30 -18.69 0.54
N PHE A 36 6.47 -18.07 0.72
CA PHE A 36 7.75 -18.44 0.10
C PHE A 36 8.59 -19.41 0.95
N LYS A 37 8.09 -19.95 2.06
CA LYS A 37 8.87 -20.79 2.99
C LYS A 37 9.65 -21.92 2.31
N ASN A 38 9.10 -22.54 1.27
CA ASN A 38 9.76 -23.61 0.49
C ASN A 38 10.88 -23.10 -0.46
N ASN A 39 10.93 -21.80 -0.69
CA ASN A 39 11.93 -21.14 -1.54
C ASN A 39 13.01 -20.42 -0.74
N ILE A 40 12.83 -20.27 0.58
CA ILE A 40 13.74 -19.54 1.47
C ILE A 40 14.82 -20.46 2.00
N ASN A 41 16.09 -20.02 1.93
CA ASN A 41 17.20 -20.56 2.66
C ASN A 41 17.74 -19.51 3.62
N ILE A 42 17.91 -19.85 4.91
CA ILE A 42 18.40 -18.96 5.96
C ILE A 42 19.86 -19.29 6.23
N PHE A 43 20.73 -18.29 6.15
CA PHE A 43 22.16 -18.42 6.44
C PHE A 43 22.50 -17.75 7.75
N GLY A 44 23.26 -18.43 8.57
CA GLY A 44 23.77 -17.92 9.83
C GLY A 44 25.06 -18.63 10.27
N SER A 45 25.60 -18.24 11.42
CA SER A 45 26.78 -18.90 12.03
C SER A 45 26.47 -19.22 13.48
N THR A 46 25.80 -20.34 13.67
CA THR A 46 25.38 -20.82 14.99
C THR A 46 26.40 -21.79 15.55
N LYS A 47 26.84 -21.56 16.79
CA LYS A 47 27.84 -22.39 17.44
C LYS A 47 27.29 -23.77 17.81
N ASN A 48 26.11 -23.81 18.43
CA ASN A 48 25.46 -25.06 18.84
C ASN A 48 24.22 -25.31 17.92
N THR A 49 24.27 -26.38 17.17
CA THR A 49 23.22 -26.69 16.17
C THR A 49 22.12 -27.61 16.71
N LYS A 50 22.17 -28.04 17.99
CA LYS A 50 21.16 -28.97 18.55
C LYS A 50 19.74 -28.38 18.57
N ASN A 51 19.59 -27.08 18.85
CA ASN A 51 18.29 -26.42 19.07
C ASN A 51 17.96 -25.33 18.03
N ILE A 52 18.31 -25.56 16.76
CA ILE A 52 18.00 -24.62 15.66
C ILE A 52 16.49 -24.51 15.47
N PHE A 53 15.98 -23.30 15.24
CA PHE A 53 14.56 -23.03 15.03
C PHE A 53 13.96 -23.79 13.84
N ILE A 54 14.70 -23.87 12.71
CA ILE A 54 14.22 -24.43 11.44
C ILE A 54 15.38 -25.19 10.80
N LYS A 55 15.44 -26.51 10.97
CA LYS A 55 16.55 -27.32 10.47
C LYS A 55 16.63 -27.41 8.95
N LYS A 56 15.50 -27.67 8.28
CA LYS A 56 15.44 -27.98 6.81
C LYS A 56 15.92 -26.82 5.93
N ASN A 57 15.67 -25.57 6.34
CA ASN A 57 15.94 -24.38 5.53
C ASN A 57 17.12 -23.56 6.06
N TYR A 58 17.80 -24.01 7.12
CA TYR A 58 18.92 -23.31 7.72
C TYR A 58 20.24 -23.89 7.26
N ILE A 59 21.12 -23.03 6.76
CA ILE A 59 22.48 -23.34 6.35
C ILE A 59 23.46 -22.69 7.34
N ASN A 60 24.14 -23.52 8.11
CA ASN A 60 25.09 -23.06 9.09
C ASN A 60 26.48 -22.89 8.47
N ILE A 61 27.00 -21.68 8.43
CA ILE A 61 28.35 -21.37 8.02
C ILE A 61 29.23 -21.35 9.27
N ARG A 62 29.98 -22.44 9.51
CA ARG A 62 30.92 -22.53 10.62
C ARG A 62 32.09 -21.57 10.40
N ILE A 63 32.38 -20.74 11.39
CA ILE A 63 33.53 -19.85 11.41
C ILE A 63 34.56 -20.51 12.29
N PRO A 64 35.80 -20.78 11.82
CA PRO A 64 36.85 -21.39 12.60
C PRO A 64 37.22 -20.56 13.86
N SER A 65 37.69 -21.26 14.91
CA SER A 65 38.10 -20.62 16.15
C SER A 65 39.46 -19.91 16.06
N ILE A 66 40.25 -20.24 15.02
CA ILE A 66 41.58 -19.69 14.76
C ILE A 66 41.48 -18.18 14.52
N LYS A 67 42.49 -17.40 14.94
CA LYS A 67 42.61 -15.96 14.69
C LYS A 67 42.63 -15.67 13.18
N ILE A 68 41.46 -15.54 12.58
CA ILE A 68 41.31 -15.11 11.20
C ILE A 68 41.15 -13.59 11.21
N LEU A 69 41.83 -12.92 10.27
CA LEU A 69 41.89 -11.47 10.12
C LEU A 69 40.50 -10.76 10.18
N SER A 70 39.41 -11.41 9.72
CA SER A 70 38.05 -10.90 9.90
C SER A 70 37.01 -12.01 9.77
N LYS A 71 36.33 -12.32 10.89
CA LYS A 71 35.22 -13.30 10.92
C LYS A 71 34.09 -12.91 9.96
N SER A 72 33.82 -11.63 9.83
CA SER A 72 32.83 -11.11 8.86
C SER A 72 33.22 -11.41 7.41
N ASN A 73 34.48 -11.15 7.04
CA ASN A 73 34.94 -11.40 5.68
C ASN A 73 34.97 -12.89 5.34
N TYR A 74 35.36 -13.72 6.27
CA TYR A 74 35.29 -15.19 6.13
C TYR A 74 33.85 -15.66 5.89
N TYR A 75 32.91 -15.17 6.70
CA TYR A 75 31.48 -15.49 6.57
C TYR A 75 30.95 -15.08 5.19
N ILE A 76 31.26 -13.88 4.75
CA ILE A 76 30.85 -13.37 3.41
C ILE A 76 31.48 -14.22 2.29
N LYS A 77 32.79 -14.54 2.36
CA LYS A 77 33.45 -15.38 1.35
C LYS A 77 32.77 -16.74 1.19
N LYS A 78 32.43 -17.41 2.30
CA LYS A 78 31.71 -18.69 2.27
C LYS A 78 30.29 -18.53 1.72
N LEU A 79 29.59 -17.45 2.08
CA LEU A 79 28.25 -17.14 1.56
C LEU A 79 28.27 -16.92 0.04
N LEU A 80 29.28 -16.22 -0.49
CA LEU A 80 29.45 -15.96 -1.93
C LEU A 80 29.54 -17.25 -2.74
N ILE A 81 30.16 -18.32 -2.20
CA ILE A 81 30.22 -19.64 -2.85
C ILE A 81 28.80 -20.19 -3.07
N TYR A 82 27.93 -20.13 -2.04
CA TYR A 82 26.54 -20.56 -2.16
C TYR A 82 25.76 -19.68 -3.16
N CYS A 83 25.98 -18.37 -3.13
CA CYS A 83 25.33 -17.43 -4.03
C CYS A 83 25.72 -17.70 -5.49
N LYS A 84 27.00 -17.97 -5.78
CA LYS A 84 27.50 -18.31 -7.12
C LYS A 84 26.91 -19.60 -7.65
N LYS A 85 26.81 -20.63 -6.78
CA LYS A 85 26.26 -21.95 -7.15
C LYS A 85 24.75 -21.91 -7.43
N ILE A 86 23.99 -21.21 -6.60
CA ILE A 86 22.51 -21.28 -6.64
C ILE A 86 21.89 -20.10 -7.41
N LYS A 87 22.57 -18.94 -7.50
CA LYS A 87 22.11 -17.70 -8.14
C LYS A 87 20.71 -17.30 -7.64
N PRO A 88 20.55 -16.93 -6.34
CA PRO A 88 19.25 -16.59 -5.78
C PRO A 88 18.62 -15.37 -6.47
N SER A 89 17.30 -15.34 -6.58
CA SER A 89 16.57 -14.19 -7.11
C SER A 89 16.58 -13.02 -6.15
N ILE A 90 16.54 -13.31 -4.83
CA ILE A 90 16.56 -12.30 -3.77
C ILE A 90 17.61 -12.69 -2.72
N ILE A 91 18.37 -11.70 -2.28
CA ILE A 91 19.19 -11.77 -1.07
C ILE A 91 18.66 -10.74 -0.08
N GLU A 92 18.13 -11.22 1.05
CA GLU A 92 17.62 -10.41 2.15
C GLU A 92 18.65 -10.43 3.29
N ILE A 93 19.19 -9.26 3.64
CA ILE A 93 20.27 -9.12 4.62
C ILE A 93 19.74 -8.41 5.86
N HIS A 94 19.95 -9.02 7.03
CA HIS A 94 19.51 -8.48 8.30
C HIS A 94 20.63 -7.76 9.03
N ASN A 95 20.40 -6.50 9.39
CA ASN A 95 21.19 -5.69 10.30
C ASN A 95 22.70 -5.58 9.98
N ARG A 96 23.07 -5.76 8.69
CA ARG A 96 24.49 -5.69 8.25
C ARG A 96 24.60 -5.01 6.89
N PRO A 97 24.45 -3.65 6.83
CA PRO A 97 24.60 -2.89 5.57
C PRO A 97 25.93 -3.16 4.86
N SER A 98 27.03 -3.34 5.60
CA SER A 98 28.34 -3.63 5.02
C SER A 98 28.39 -4.97 4.26
N TYR A 99 27.60 -5.99 4.64
CA TYR A 99 27.53 -7.24 3.89
C TYR A 99 26.92 -7.01 2.51
N LEU A 100 25.84 -6.23 2.49
CA LEU A 100 25.14 -5.90 1.26
C LEU A 100 26.05 -5.17 0.28
N ILE A 101 26.78 -4.16 0.74
CA ILE A 101 27.71 -3.39 -0.10
C ILE A 101 28.78 -4.31 -0.73
N ASN A 102 29.26 -5.32 0.01
CA ASN A 102 30.27 -6.25 -0.49
C ASN A 102 29.69 -7.27 -1.46
N ILE A 103 28.51 -7.85 -1.14
CA ILE A 103 27.87 -8.90 -1.95
C ILE A 103 27.34 -8.32 -3.27
N SER A 104 26.76 -7.13 -3.24
CA SER A 104 26.12 -6.52 -4.41
C SER A 104 27.09 -6.25 -5.57
N LYS A 105 28.38 -6.11 -5.29
CA LYS A 105 29.41 -5.90 -6.32
C LYS A 105 29.54 -7.10 -7.28
N GLU A 106 29.28 -8.33 -6.78
CA GLU A 106 29.45 -9.56 -7.55
C GLU A 106 28.15 -10.07 -8.22
N PHE A 107 26.97 -9.57 -7.81
CA PHE A 107 25.68 -10.09 -8.27
C PHE A 107 24.78 -8.99 -8.84
N LYS A 108 25.00 -8.61 -10.09
CA LYS A 108 24.22 -7.55 -10.78
C LYS A 108 22.76 -7.94 -11.03
N GLU A 109 22.44 -9.22 -11.16
CA GLU A 109 21.11 -9.73 -11.48
C GLU A 109 20.26 -10.04 -10.22
N THR A 110 20.90 -10.29 -9.09
CA THR A 110 20.24 -10.58 -7.82
C THR A 110 19.64 -9.31 -7.21
N LYS A 111 18.45 -9.43 -6.67
CA LYS A 111 17.73 -8.34 -6.04
C LYS A 111 18.02 -8.31 -4.54
N PHE A 112 18.25 -7.13 -3.99
CA PHE A 112 18.64 -6.98 -2.59
C PHE A 112 17.54 -6.37 -1.75
N ILE A 113 17.32 -6.96 -0.58
CA ILE A 113 16.49 -6.42 0.51
C ILE A 113 17.40 -6.25 1.73
N LEU A 114 17.27 -5.12 2.41
CA LEU A 114 17.97 -4.84 3.67
C LEU A 114 16.93 -4.65 4.77
N VAL A 115 17.13 -5.35 5.91
CA VAL A 115 16.29 -5.18 7.11
C VAL A 115 17.14 -4.61 8.21
N ILE A 116 16.79 -3.44 8.72
CA ILE A 116 17.54 -2.71 9.75
C ILE A 116 16.82 -2.86 11.09
N HIS A 117 17.50 -3.51 12.06
CA HIS A 117 16.98 -3.81 13.39
C HIS A 117 17.53 -2.91 14.49
N ASN A 118 18.60 -2.16 14.23
CA ASN A 118 19.26 -1.29 15.20
C ASN A 118 19.37 0.13 14.64
N ASP A 119 19.87 1.06 15.44
CA ASP A 119 20.16 2.41 14.98
C ASP A 119 21.12 2.36 13.77
N PRO A 120 20.67 2.82 12.59
CA PRO A 120 21.45 2.79 11.35
C PRO A 120 22.72 3.64 11.42
N LEU A 121 22.74 4.68 12.28
CA LEU A 121 23.89 5.56 12.44
C LEU A 121 25.05 4.87 13.18
N ASN A 122 24.77 3.75 13.83
CA ASN A 122 25.75 2.92 14.54
C ASN A 122 26.10 1.62 13.78
N LEU A 123 25.58 1.41 12.57
CA LEU A 123 25.84 0.22 11.77
C LEU A 123 26.87 0.48 10.67
N LYS A 124 27.96 -0.29 10.67
CA LYS A 124 28.99 -0.20 9.62
C LYS A 124 28.36 -0.35 8.22
N GLY A 125 28.52 0.69 7.39
CA GLY A 125 27.96 0.77 6.03
C GLY A 125 26.67 1.57 5.91
N SER A 126 26.19 2.22 7.02
CA SER A 126 25.07 3.16 6.98
C SER A 126 25.31 4.40 7.89
N ILE A 127 26.51 4.61 8.40
CA ILE A 127 26.85 5.72 9.30
C ILE A 127 26.71 7.06 8.59
N THR A 128 27.34 7.21 7.42
CA THR A 128 27.34 8.48 6.67
C THR A 128 26.13 8.60 5.74
N ILE A 129 25.78 9.83 5.37
CA ILE A 129 24.74 10.12 4.38
C ILE A 129 24.99 9.40 3.07
N ASP A 130 26.23 9.41 2.57
CA ASP A 130 26.59 8.78 1.29
C ASP A 130 26.47 7.25 1.35
N GLN A 131 26.81 6.65 2.48
CA GLN A 131 26.57 5.21 2.69
C GLN A 131 25.08 4.88 2.61
N ARG A 132 24.21 5.68 3.24
CA ARG A 132 22.78 5.47 3.21
C ARG A 132 22.18 5.73 1.82
N LYS A 133 22.62 6.77 1.09
CA LYS A 133 22.28 6.98 -0.33
C LYS A 133 22.68 5.77 -1.18
N LYS A 134 23.88 5.24 -0.98
CA LYS A 134 24.35 4.04 -1.69
C LYS A 134 23.47 2.81 -1.41
N LEU A 135 23.04 2.61 -0.16
CA LEU A 135 22.11 1.52 0.19
C LEU A 135 20.75 1.70 -0.50
N LEU A 136 20.21 2.93 -0.53
CA LEU A 136 18.96 3.24 -1.23
C LEU A 136 19.04 2.93 -2.72
N ASN A 137 20.19 3.15 -3.34
CA ASN A 137 20.42 2.85 -4.76
C ASN A 137 20.60 1.35 -5.04
N ILE A 138 21.21 0.59 -4.12
CA ILE A 138 21.46 -0.85 -4.29
C ILE A 138 20.21 -1.67 -3.97
N CYS A 139 19.47 -1.31 -2.90
CA CYS A 139 18.38 -2.10 -2.40
C CYS A 139 17.09 -1.92 -3.22
N HIS A 140 16.42 -3.03 -3.51
CA HIS A 140 15.08 -3.02 -4.06
C HIS A 140 14.04 -2.69 -2.99
N LYS A 141 14.31 -3.06 -1.74
CA LYS A 141 13.55 -2.63 -0.56
C LYS A 141 14.48 -2.53 0.66
N ILE A 142 14.21 -1.54 1.50
CA ILE A 142 14.78 -1.42 2.84
C ILE A 142 13.63 -1.48 3.84
N TYR A 143 13.71 -2.37 4.81
CA TYR A 143 12.75 -2.47 5.89
C TYR A 143 13.34 -1.95 7.20
N PHE A 144 12.55 -1.16 7.89
CA PHE A 144 12.87 -0.64 9.22
C PHE A 144 11.96 -1.28 10.26
N VAL A 145 12.49 -1.61 11.43
CA VAL A 145 11.69 -2.26 12.49
C VAL A 145 10.82 -1.30 13.28
N SER A 146 10.99 0.01 13.08
CA SER A 146 10.18 1.07 13.68
C SER A 146 10.27 2.35 12.87
N SER A 147 9.33 3.28 13.09
CA SER A 147 9.39 4.64 12.53
C SER A 147 10.62 5.38 13.04
N TRP A 148 11.00 5.16 14.29
CA TRP A 148 12.22 5.75 14.86
C TRP A 148 13.48 5.31 14.09
N VAL A 149 13.63 4.02 13.76
CA VAL A 149 14.75 3.51 12.96
C VAL A 149 14.71 4.09 11.53
N GLU A 150 13.52 4.22 10.96
CA GLU A 150 13.33 4.88 9.66
C GLU A 150 13.79 6.34 9.70
N GLU A 151 13.34 7.12 10.68
CA GLU A 151 13.72 8.53 10.85
C GLU A 151 15.23 8.68 11.04
N LYS A 152 15.85 7.85 11.87
CA LYS A 152 17.32 7.83 12.04
C LYS A 152 18.05 7.52 10.73
N PHE A 153 17.54 6.61 9.93
CA PHE A 153 18.14 6.30 8.63
C PHE A 153 18.06 7.49 7.66
N PHE A 154 16.96 8.23 7.67
CA PHE A 154 16.77 9.39 6.81
C PHE A 154 17.31 10.70 7.40
N ASN A 155 17.95 10.67 8.56
CA ASN A 155 18.60 11.86 9.12
C ASN A 155 19.60 12.46 8.12
N GLY A 156 19.38 13.72 7.70
CA GLY A 156 20.13 14.41 6.66
C GLY A 156 19.81 13.98 5.22
N LEU A 157 18.73 13.21 5.02
CA LEU A 157 18.20 12.80 3.71
C LEU A 157 16.74 13.20 3.57
N ASP A 158 16.34 13.75 2.42
CA ASP A 158 14.93 13.91 2.11
C ASP A 158 14.32 12.57 1.66
N LYS A 159 13.52 12.00 2.53
CA LYS A 159 12.87 10.71 2.29
C LYS A 159 11.86 10.72 1.14
N ASN A 160 11.39 11.89 0.71
CA ASN A 160 10.42 12.00 -0.39
C ASN A 160 11.01 11.58 -1.74
N PHE A 161 12.32 11.63 -1.90
CA PHE A 161 13.00 11.15 -3.11
C PHE A 161 13.06 9.63 -3.25
N TYR A 162 12.66 8.88 -2.22
CA TYR A 162 12.81 7.42 -2.19
C TYR A 162 11.47 6.71 -1.97
N SER A 163 11.27 5.58 -2.66
CA SER A 163 10.06 4.76 -2.55
C SER A 163 10.34 3.30 -2.20
N ASN A 164 11.62 2.96 -2.14
CA ASN A 164 12.04 1.57 -1.93
C ASN A 164 12.26 1.21 -0.46
N TYR A 165 11.54 1.85 0.45
CA TYR A 165 11.59 1.53 1.87
C TYR A 165 10.18 1.31 2.46
N LYS A 166 10.12 0.70 3.62
CA LYS A 166 8.89 0.50 4.40
C LYS A 166 9.21 0.13 5.83
N THR A 167 8.48 0.67 6.80
CA THR A 167 8.50 0.18 8.17
C THR A 167 7.70 -1.11 8.26
N ILE A 168 8.37 -2.19 8.71
CA ILE A 168 7.81 -3.52 8.97
C ILE A 168 8.16 -3.88 10.42
N TYR A 169 7.19 -3.75 11.28
CA TYR A 169 7.38 -3.93 12.71
C TYR A 169 7.64 -5.39 13.10
N PRO A 170 8.47 -5.67 14.10
CA PRO A 170 8.45 -6.95 14.82
C PRO A 170 7.01 -7.27 15.25
N SER A 171 6.62 -8.51 15.11
CA SER A 171 5.21 -8.86 15.14
C SER A 171 4.97 -10.10 16.00
N ILE A 172 3.70 -10.29 16.38
CA ILE A 172 3.27 -11.37 17.25
C ILE A 172 2.10 -12.15 16.63
N ASN A 173 1.92 -13.38 17.08
CA ASN A 173 0.70 -14.14 16.85
C ASN A 173 -0.36 -13.74 17.88
N LYS A 174 -1.55 -13.41 17.40
CA LYS A 174 -2.70 -13.16 18.28
C LYS A 174 -3.10 -14.45 18.99
N ILE A 175 -3.41 -14.38 20.28
CA ILE A 175 -4.10 -15.45 21.02
C ILE A 175 -5.56 -15.05 21.22
N ASN A 176 -6.45 -16.05 21.23
CA ASN A 176 -7.90 -15.78 21.19
C ASN A 176 -8.53 -15.60 22.59
N LYS A 177 -7.93 -16.19 23.61
CA LYS A 177 -8.46 -16.17 24.98
C LYS A 177 -7.58 -15.30 25.88
N PHE A 178 -8.21 -14.38 26.62
CA PHE A 178 -7.50 -13.58 27.63
C PHE A 178 -6.98 -14.51 28.73
N PRO A 179 -5.67 -14.48 29.01
CA PRO A 179 -5.10 -15.42 30.00
C PRO A 179 -5.44 -15.00 31.43
N LYS A 180 -5.49 -15.98 32.33
CA LYS A 180 -5.65 -15.74 33.79
C LYS A 180 -4.39 -15.02 34.30
N LYS A 181 -4.58 -13.88 34.97
CA LYS A 181 -3.52 -13.05 35.50
C LYS A 181 -3.26 -13.32 36.97
N GLU A 182 -1.98 -13.35 37.33
CA GLU A 182 -1.46 -13.48 38.68
C GLU A 182 -0.82 -12.15 39.10
N LYS A 183 -0.59 -11.95 40.40
CA LYS A 183 0.08 -10.75 40.94
C LYS A 183 1.59 -10.81 40.69
N ILE A 184 1.98 -10.75 39.42
CA ILE A 184 3.36 -10.87 38.98
C ILE A 184 3.74 -9.62 38.17
N ILE A 185 4.89 -9.05 38.48
CA ILE A 185 5.52 -7.92 37.78
C ILE A 185 6.76 -8.45 37.08
N ILE A 186 6.91 -8.15 35.78
CA ILE A 186 8.06 -8.63 34.99
C ILE A 186 8.91 -7.47 34.49
N PHE A 187 10.22 -7.65 34.59
CA PHE A 187 11.23 -6.98 33.77
C PHE A 187 11.81 -8.01 32.81
N SER A 188 11.96 -7.67 31.53
CA SER A 188 12.55 -8.58 30.54
C SER A 188 13.50 -7.84 29.58
N GLY A 189 14.76 -8.23 29.61
CA GLY A 189 15.83 -7.64 28.81
C GLY A 189 17.20 -7.88 29.41
N LYS A 190 18.21 -7.17 28.94
CA LYS A 190 19.53 -7.17 29.58
C LYS A 190 19.43 -6.52 30.97
N LEU A 191 20.00 -7.16 31.96
CA LEU A 191 19.98 -6.68 33.36
C LEU A 191 21.07 -5.62 33.56
N ASN A 192 20.94 -4.47 32.88
CA ASN A 192 21.94 -3.40 32.93
C ASN A 192 21.31 -2.00 33.07
N ASN A 193 22.15 -1.01 33.35
CA ASN A 193 21.76 0.39 33.50
C ASN A 193 21.10 0.94 32.25
N ALA A 194 21.62 0.64 31.06
CA ALA A 194 21.04 1.12 29.80
C ALA A 194 19.57 0.70 29.60
N LYS A 195 19.15 -0.43 30.18
CA LYS A 195 17.77 -0.90 30.21
C LYS A 195 16.99 -0.42 31.43
N GLY A 196 17.61 0.36 32.32
CA GLY A 196 17.03 0.86 33.55
C GLY A 196 16.79 -0.22 34.62
N PHE A 197 17.56 -1.33 34.59
CA PHE A 197 17.38 -2.42 35.53
C PHE A 197 17.75 -2.01 36.94
N ASP A 198 18.76 -1.16 37.13
CA ASP A 198 19.15 -0.58 38.39
C ASP A 198 18.00 0.20 39.06
N LYS A 199 17.30 1.01 38.30
CA LYS A 199 16.14 1.79 38.79
C LYS A 199 14.94 0.89 39.08
N PHE A 200 14.69 -0.10 38.19
CA PHE A 200 13.66 -1.12 38.40
C PHE A 200 13.92 -1.93 39.67
N GLY A 201 15.14 -2.42 39.86
CA GLY A 201 15.51 -3.25 41.03
C GLY A 201 15.27 -2.53 42.36
N LEU A 202 15.66 -1.25 42.46
CA LEU A 202 15.39 -0.43 43.65
C LEU A 202 13.88 -0.18 43.85
N ALA A 203 13.13 0.05 42.78
CA ALA A 203 11.67 0.28 42.83
C ALA A 203 10.94 -1.00 43.25
N ILE A 204 11.29 -2.13 42.63
CA ILE A 204 10.60 -3.41 42.89
C ILE A 204 10.83 -3.93 44.28
N SER A 205 12.02 -3.75 44.87
CA SER A 205 12.29 -4.14 46.26
C SER A 205 11.37 -3.38 47.22
N LYS A 206 11.13 -2.08 46.98
CA LYS A 206 10.19 -1.28 47.79
C LYS A 206 8.71 -1.72 47.59
N ILE A 207 8.35 -2.07 46.36
CA ILE A 207 7.00 -2.57 46.06
C ILE A 207 6.74 -3.90 46.74
N LEU A 208 7.69 -4.84 46.69
CA LEU A 208 7.51 -6.16 47.27
C LEU A 208 7.48 -6.14 48.81
N ASN A 209 8.20 -5.20 49.42
CA ASN A 209 8.10 -4.97 50.88
C ASN A 209 6.73 -4.41 51.26
N LYS A 210 6.20 -3.46 50.50
CA LYS A 210 4.90 -2.81 50.76
C LYS A 210 3.72 -3.72 50.43
N TYR A 211 3.85 -4.54 49.37
CA TYR A 211 2.80 -5.44 48.86
C TYR A 211 3.28 -6.88 48.77
N PRO A 212 3.42 -7.60 49.90
CA PRO A 212 4.04 -8.93 49.96
C PRO A 212 3.27 -10.04 49.24
N SER A 213 2.02 -9.79 48.83
CA SER A 213 1.25 -10.71 48.01
C SER A 213 1.62 -10.67 46.50
N TRP A 214 2.49 -9.74 46.11
CA TRP A 214 3.00 -9.64 44.75
C TRP A 214 4.38 -10.33 44.63
N GLN A 215 4.65 -10.79 43.42
CA GLN A 215 5.92 -11.37 43.00
C GLN A 215 6.53 -10.57 41.87
N ALA A 216 7.83 -10.64 41.73
CA ALA A 216 8.53 -10.05 40.59
C ALA A 216 9.48 -11.08 39.96
N ILE A 217 9.62 -10.95 38.63
CA ILE A 217 10.49 -11.83 37.84
C ILE A 217 11.36 -10.94 36.94
N ALA A 218 12.69 -11.08 37.11
CA ALA A 218 13.67 -10.48 36.21
C ALA A 218 14.13 -11.52 35.19
N ILE A 219 13.81 -11.31 33.93
CA ILE A 219 14.13 -12.20 32.79
C ILE A 219 15.29 -11.61 32.01
N GLY A 220 16.39 -12.32 31.90
CA GLY A 220 17.56 -11.93 31.14
C GLY A 220 18.86 -12.06 31.94
N ASP A 221 19.92 -11.56 31.35
CA ASP A 221 21.27 -11.64 31.91
C ASP A 221 22.17 -10.53 31.37
N GLU A 222 23.15 -10.09 32.11
CA GLU A 222 24.22 -9.19 31.66
C GLU A 222 25.48 -9.41 32.55
N PRO A 223 26.34 -10.34 32.16
CA PRO A 223 27.53 -10.69 32.99
C PRO A 223 28.52 -9.54 33.24
N ARG A 224 28.41 -8.45 32.51
CA ARG A 224 29.29 -7.28 32.64
C ARG A 224 28.86 -6.28 33.71
N GLU A 225 27.60 -6.36 34.15
CA GLU A 225 27.03 -5.51 35.20
C GLU A 225 26.43 -6.43 36.29
N ASN A 226 26.89 -6.31 37.53
CA ASN A 226 26.44 -7.16 38.60
C ASN A 226 25.45 -6.40 39.50
N TYR A 227 24.17 -6.47 39.16
CA TYR A 227 23.08 -5.97 40.01
C TYR A 227 22.48 -7.12 40.81
N ASN A 228 22.62 -7.09 42.12
CA ASN A 228 22.05 -8.10 43.02
C ASN A 228 21.02 -7.45 43.97
N PHE A 229 19.77 -7.43 43.52
CA PHE A 229 18.64 -7.04 44.36
C PHE A 229 18.03 -8.30 44.96
N SER A 230 18.20 -8.50 46.28
CA SER A 230 17.67 -9.68 46.97
C SER A 230 16.33 -9.38 47.63
N HIS A 231 15.32 -10.21 47.32
CA HIS A 231 14.02 -10.20 48.00
C HIS A 231 13.37 -11.58 47.85
N LYS A 232 12.69 -12.10 48.87
CA LYS A 232 12.05 -13.43 48.84
C LYS A 232 11.04 -13.65 47.72
N ASN A 233 10.42 -12.58 47.24
CA ASN A 233 9.44 -12.60 46.16
C ASN A 233 9.99 -12.11 44.81
N LEU A 234 11.31 -11.93 44.67
CA LEU A 234 11.98 -11.57 43.41
C LEU A 234 12.77 -12.78 42.90
N THR A 235 12.46 -13.18 41.68
CA THR A 235 13.12 -14.33 41.02
C THR A 235 13.91 -13.87 39.80
N TYR A 236 15.11 -14.35 39.63
CA TYR A 236 15.94 -14.19 38.43
C TYR A 236 15.91 -15.49 37.62
N THR A 237 15.53 -15.39 36.33
CA THR A 237 15.46 -16.59 35.48
C THR A 237 16.71 -16.83 34.65
N GLY A 238 17.60 -15.83 34.57
CA GLY A 238 18.61 -15.81 33.53
C GLY A 238 18.00 -15.73 32.14
N TRP A 239 18.76 -16.12 31.13
CA TRP A 239 18.30 -16.15 29.76
C TRP A 239 17.47 -17.41 29.48
N ILE A 240 16.20 -17.25 29.13
CA ILE A 240 15.27 -18.33 28.82
C ILE A 240 14.73 -18.24 27.40
N SER A 241 14.15 -19.33 26.86
CA SER A 241 13.59 -19.34 25.53
C SER A 241 12.35 -18.42 25.39
N GLN A 242 12.10 -17.91 24.17
CA GLN A 242 10.96 -17.05 23.90
C GLN A 242 9.62 -17.67 24.34
N ASP A 243 9.44 -18.98 24.15
CA ASP A 243 8.21 -19.67 24.54
C ASP A 243 7.99 -19.61 26.06
N LYS A 244 9.06 -19.76 26.84
CA LYS A 244 9.00 -19.60 28.29
C LYS A 244 8.70 -18.16 28.71
N VAL A 245 9.31 -17.17 28.03
CA VAL A 245 9.00 -15.74 28.25
C VAL A 245 7.53 -15.46 27.99
N LEU A 246 6.98 -15.92 26.86
CA LEU A 246 5.57 -15.75 26.53
C LEU A 246 4.64 -16.41 27.54
N ASN A 247 5.00 -17.57 28.09
CA ASN A 247 4.23 -18.24 29.15
C ASN A 247 4.23 -17.43 30.45
N LEU A 248 5.36 -16.80 30.82
CA LEU A 248 5.41 -15.89 31.96
C LEU A 248 4.56 -14.65 31.72
N TYR A 249 4.57 -14.06 30.52
CA TYR A 249 3.66 -12.95 30.18
C TYR A 249 2.18 -13.34 30.21
N ASN A 250 1.82 -14.59 29.92
CA ASN A 250 0.43 -15.04 30.08
C ASN A 250 -0.04 -14.94 31.54
N LYS A 251 0.86 -15.23 32.49
CA LYS A 251 0.56 -15.21 33.92
C LYS A 251 0.68 -13.80 34.54
N SER A 252 1.67 -13.04 34.15
CA SER A 252 1.97 -11.74 34.76
C SER A 252 0.91 -10.67 34.49
N SER A 253 0.77 -9.75 35.43
CA SER A 253 -0.16 -8.62 35.35
C SER A 253 0.46 -7.34 34.83
N ILE A 254 1.71 -7.07 35.21
CA ILE A 254 2.41 -5.82 34.91
C ILE A 254 3.78 -6.17 34.28
N THR A 255 4.20 -5.40 33.30
CA THR A 255 5.54 -5.45 32.73
C THR A 255 6.15 -4.05 32.71
N VAL A 256 7.42 -3.94 33.09
CA VAL A 256 8.15 -2.67 33.14
C VAL A 256 9.34 -2.72 32.21
N ALA A 257 9.43 -1.76 31.28
CA ALA A 257 10.56 -1.61 30.36
C ALA A 257 11.10 -0.16 30.40
N PRO A 258 11.82 0.22 31.47
CA PRO A 258 12.24 1.57 31.78
C PRO A 258 13.58 1.91 31.12
N SER A 259 13.70 1.69 29.80
CA SER A 259 14.97 1.88 29.09
C SER A 259 15.44 3.33 29.13
N LEU A 260 16.71 3.53 29.45
CA LEU A 260 17.44 4.80 29.28
C LEU A 260 18.02 4.90 27.87
N TRP A 261 18.27 3.75 27.25
CA TRP A 261 18.78 3.65 25.89
C TRP A 261 17.66 3.81 24.85
N GLU A 262 17.98 4.44 23.74
CA GLU A 262 17.07 4.56 22.60
C GLU A 262 16.82 3.20 21.97
N GLU A 263 15.69 2.60 22.28
CA GLU A 263 15.31 1.28 21.79
C GLU A 263 14.98 1.33 20.29
N PRO A 264 15.55 0.47 19.46
CA PRO A 264 15.13 0.40 18.07
C PRO A 264 13.67 0.02 17.90
N PHE A 265 13.10 -0.76 18.85
CA PHE A 265 11.67 -1.08 18.87
C PHE A 265 11.18 -1.43 20.29
N GLY A 266 11.64 -2.52 20.90
CA GLY A 266 11.16 -2.97 22.21
C GLY A 266 10.25 -4.20 22.13
N ARG A 267 10.77 -5.31 21.61
CA ARG A 267 9.99 -6.53 21.38
C ARG A 267 9.33 -7.07 22.66
N SER A 268 9.99 -6.98 23.81
CA SER A 268 9.46 -7.44 25.11
C SER A 268 8.14 -6.74 25.49
N SER A 269 8.06 -5.43 25.24
CA SER A 269 6.85 -4.65 25.52
C SER A 269 5.70 -5.08 24.62
N LEU A 270 5.93 -5.28 23.32
CA LEU A 270 4.94 -5.79 22.36
C LEU A 270 4.42 -7.18 22.79
N GLU A 271 5.33 -8.09 23.15
CA GLU A 271 4.98 -9.44 23.57
C GLU A 271 4.16 -9.43 24.86
N ALA A 272 4.56 -8.65 25.85
CA ALA A 272 3.85 -8.50 27.12
C ALA A 272 2.45 -7.94 26.93
N GLY A 273 2.29 -6.83 26.21
CA GLY A 273 1.00 -6.22 25.94
C GLY A 273 0.06 -7.16 25.19
N SER A 274 0.57 -7.89 24.18
CA SER A 274 -0.22 -8.88 23.44
C SER A 274 -0.72 -10.05 24.28
N ARG A 275 -0.09 -10.28 25.42
CA ARG A 275 -0.50 -11.28 26.41
C ARG A 275 -1.35 -10.69 27.54
N GLY A 276 -1.76 -9.42 27.40
CA GLY A 276 -2.65 -8.76 28.36
C GLY A 276 -1.95 -8.27 29.63
N ASN A 277 -0.70 -7.83 29.53
CA ASN A 277 -0.05 -7.11 30.61
C ASN A 277 -0.38 -5.61 30.52
N ALA A 278 -0.50 -4.93 31.66
CA ALA A 278 -0.31 -3.51 31.74
C ALA A 278 1.18 -3.22 31.60
N VAL A 279 1.57 -2.35 30.67
CA VAL A 279 2.97 -2.17 30.33
C VAL A 279 3.42 -0.73 30.58
N ILE A 280 4.41 -0.59 31.48
CA ILE A 280 5.04 0.67 31.85
C ILE A 280 6.33 0.79 31.02
N ILE A 281 6.45 1.88 30.24
CA ILE A 281 7.60 2.11 29.36
C ILE A 281 8.15 3.54 29.46
N SER A 282 9.39 3.72 29.10
CA SER A 282 9.97 5.04 28.83
C SER A 282 9.68 5.50 27.40
N LYS A 283 9.72 6.82 27.15
CA LYS A 283 9.59 7.41 25.79
C LYS A 283 10.96 7.41 25.07
N ARG A 284 11.55 6.22 24.84
CA ARG A 284 12.88 6.08 24.23
C ARG A 284 12.82 5.27 22.93
N GLY A 285 13.30 5.89 21.85
CA GLY A 285 13.36 5.29 20.53
C GLY A 285 12.00 4.82 20.01
N GLY A 286 11.95 3.58 19.56
CA GLY A 286 10.73 2.93 19.05
C GLY A 286 9.86 2.26 20.13
N LEU A 287 10.18 2.38 21.43
CA LEU A 287 9.33 1.82 22.49
C LEU A 287 7.86 2.29 22.44
N PRO A 288 7.58 3.59 22.21
CA PRO A 288 6.20 4.08 22.09
C PRO A 288 5.39 3.43 20.97
N GLU A 289 6.06 2.83 19.99
CA GLU A 289 5.42 2.18 18.84
C GLU A 289 4.98 0.73 19.11
N THR A 290 5.27 0.20 20.31
CA THR A 290 5.06 -1.22 20.63
C THR A 290 3.67 -1.54 21.15
N ILE A 291 3.00 -0.59 21.80
CA ILE A 291 1.75 -0.79 22.54
C ILE A 291 0.81 0.36 22.26
N ARG A 292 -0.48 0.06 22.18
CA ARG A 292 -1.52 1.07 21.93
C ARG A 292 -1.77 1.99 23.12
N GLU A 293 -1.84 1.42 24.33
CA GLU A 293 -2.09 2.15 25.56
C GLU A 293 -0.97 1.85 26.58
N PRO A 294 0.22 2.42 26.36
CA PRO A 294 1.30 2.30 27.32
C PRO A 294 1.11 3.25 28.51
N ILE A 295 1.65 2.87 29.65
CA ILE A 295 1.85 3.77 30.77
C ILE A 295 3.24 4.35 30.64
N PHE A 296 3.33 5.66 30.40
CA PHE A 296 4.59 6.33 30.18
C PHE A 296 5.21 6.81 31.48
N LEU A 297 6.47 6.46 31.70
CA LEU A 297 7.30 7.13 32.69
C LEU A 297 7.64 8.53 32.21
N LYS A 298 7.41 9.53 33.05
CA LYS A 298 7.84 10.92 32.81
C LYS A 298 9.36 11.03 32.85
N LYS A 299 9.96 10.36 33.84
CA LYS A 299 11.40 10.17 34.00
C LYS A 299 11.73 8.74 34.36
N VAL A 300 12.87 8.25 33.94
CA VAL A 300 13.34 6.89 34.28
C VAL A 300 14.05 6.96 35.63
N GLU A 301 13.29 7.08 36.70
CA GLU A 301 13.75 7.18 38.09
C GLU A 301 13.06 6.11 38.96
N THR A 302 13.72 5.68 39.99
CA THR A 302 13.19 4.68 40.96
C THR A 302 11.85 5.09 41.53
N LYS A 303 11.68 6.39 41.89
CA LYS A 303 10.44 6.94 42.46
C LYS A 303 9.29 6.85 41.48
N GLU A 304 9.52 7.24 40.24
CA GLU A 304 8.48 7.22 39.20
C GLU A 304 8.04 5.79 38.87
N ILE A 305 9.01 4.86 38.71
CA ILE A 305 8.72 3.42 38.47
C ILE A 305 7.88 2.87 39.64
N PHE A 306 8.26 3.17 40.88
CA PHE A 306 7.51 2.78 42.06
C PHE A 306 6.05 3.30 42.01
N LEU A 307 5.86 4.59 41.77
CA LEU A 307 4.54 5.21 41.77
C LEU A 307 3.63 4.64 40.69
N GLU A 308 4.13 4.43 39.46
CA GLU A 308 3.31 3.87 38.38
C GLU A 308 2.97 2.40 38.62
N ILE A 309 3.84 1.61 39.23
CA ILE A 309 3.53 0.23 39.64
C ILE A 309 2.47 0.25 40.74
N GLU A 310 2.67 1.08 41.77
CA GLU A 310 1.77 1.21 42.92
C GLU A 310 0.36 1.63 42.50
N LYS A 311 0.26 2.61 41.60
CA LYS A 311 -1.01 3.05 41.03
C LYS A 311 -1.79 1.90 40.39
N LEU A 312 -1.11 1.01 39.65
CA LEU A 312 -1.73 -0.17 39.04
C LEU A 312 -2.13 -1.25 40.08
N ILE A 313 -1.39 -1.34 41.17
CA ILE A 313 -1.70 -2.28 42.27
C ILE A 313 -2.97 -1.82 43.01
N LEU A 314 -3.08 -0.53 43.27
CA LEU A 314 -4.19 0.06 44.02
C LEU A 314 -5.47 0.21 43.18
N ASP A 315 -5.32 0.69 41.94
CA ASP A 315 -6.44 0.82 41.00
C ASP A 315 -6.60 -0.42 40.10
N LYS A 316 -7.35 -1.40 40.63
CA LYS A 316 -7.65 -2.66 39.92
C LYS A 316 -8.44 -2.42 38.63
N THR A 317 -9.25 -1.35 38.57
CA THR A 317 -10.05 -1.00 37.39
C THR A 317 -9.16 -0.51 36.26
N LEU A 318 -8.23 0.40 36.57
CA LEU A 318 -7.22 0.88 35.62
C LEU A 318 -6.35 -0.27 35.12
N LEU A 319 -5.85 -1.11 36.04
CA LEU A 319 -5.06 -2.29 35.69
C LEU A 319 -5.80 -3.19 34.71
N LYS A 320 -7.05 -3.55 35.01
CA LYS A 320 -7.87 -4.44 34.17
C LYS A 320 -8.21 -3.81 32.83
N LYS A 321 -8.55 -2.52 32.82
CA LYS A 321 -8.84 -1.75 31.59
C LYS A 321 -7.63 -1.77 30.64
N THR A 322 -6.44 -1.43 31.16
CA THR A 322 -5.19 -1.40 30.39
C THR A 322 -4.82 -2.79 29.86
N GLN A 323 -4.94 -3.82 30.68
CA GLN A 323 -4.71 -5.22 30.31
C GLN A 323 -5.60 -5.67 29.15
N ILE A 324 -6.90 -5.40 29.25
CA ILE A 324 -7.90 -5.79 28.23
C ILE A 324 -7.67 -5.03 26.94
N SER A 325 -7.38 -3.74 27.01
CA SER A 325 -7.15 -2.89 25.83
C SER A 325 -5.94 -3.38 25.05
N ASN A 326 -4.80 -3.61 25.71
CA ASN A 326 -3.59 -4.12 25.07
C ASN A 326 -3.78 -5.53 24.46
N PHE A 327 -4.56 -6.37 25.11
CA PHE A 327 -4.87 -7.72 24.62
C PHE A 327 -5.79 -7.72 23.40
N LYS A 328 -6.88 -6.97 23.44
CA LYS A 328 -7.89 -6.93 22.35
C LYS A 328 -7.35 -6.33 21.09
N ASN A 329 -6.49 -5.33 21.21
CA ASN A 329 -6.01 -4.48 20.11
C ASN A 329 -4.48 -4.48 19.97
N PRO A 330 -3.82 -5.64 19.76
CA PRO A 330 -2.37 -5.68 19.55
C PRO A 330 -1.99 -4.94 18.26
N LEU A 331 -0.95 -4.11 18.31
CA LEU A 331 -0.59 -3.24 17.20
C LEU A 331 -0.03 -3.99 15.98
N HIS A 332 0.82 -4.98 16.20
CA HIS A 332 1.62 -5.56 15.13
C HIS A 332 1.40 -7.08 15.02
N LEU A 333 0.55 -7.48 14.07
CA LEU A 333 0.26 -8.89 13.81
C LEU A 333 1.13 -9.43 12.67
N ILE A 334 1.67 -10.64 12.86
CA ILE A 334 2.52 -11.30 11.84
C ILE A 334 1.77 -11.48 10.53
N SER A 335 0.47 -11.86 10.58
CA SER A 335 -0.36 -12.05 9.38
C SER A 335 -0.39 -10.82 8.44
N ASN A 336 -0.36 -9.63 9.00
CA ASN A 336 -0.41 -8.39 8.23
C ASN A 336 0.96 -8.03 7.66
N ASN A 337 2.00 -8.05 8.49
CA ASN A 337 3.33 -7.63 8.10
C ASN A 337 3.99 -8.61 7.12
N ILE A 338 3.79 -9.92 7.29
CA ILE A 338 4.30 -10.91 6.32
C ILE A 338 3.61 -10.80 4.96
N LYS A 339 2.31 -10.50 4.92
CA LYS A 339 1.60 -10.24 3.66
C LYS A 339 2.28 -9.14 2.84
N ILE A 340 2.63 -8.01 3.49
CA ILE A 340 3.32 -6.90 2.84
C ILE A 340 4.68 -7.35 2.28
N MET A 341 5.48 -8.06 3.08
CA MET A 341 6.77 -8.55 2.64
C MET A 341 6.66 -9.56 1.48
N ASP A 342 5.70 -10.46 1.54
CA ASP A 342 5.50 -11.47 0.49
C ASP A 342 4.96 -10.85 -0.80
N ILE A 343 4.16 -9.78 -0.72
CA ILE A 343 3.78 -8.97 -1.89
C ILE A 343 5.05 -8.37 -2.52
N HIS A 344 5.89 -7.70 -1.74
CA HIS A 344 7.13 -7.13 -2.25
C HIS A 344 8.09 -8.19 -2.81
N ARG A 345 8.24 -9.35 -2.16
CA ARG A 345 9.03 -10.48 -2.68
C ARG A 345 8.48 -10.98 -4.02
N ARG A 346 7.15 -11.09 -4.12
CA ARG A 346 6.47 -11.47 -5.37
C ARG A 346 6.71 -10.45 -6.47
N GLU A 347 6.57 -9.17 -6.17
CA GLU A 347 6.85 -8.07 -7.10
C GLU A 347 8.30 -8.12 -7.60
N ILE A 348 9.25 -8.31 -6.69
CA ILE A 348 10.68 -8.40 -7.02
C ILE A 348 10.99 -9.63 -7.89
N ILE A 349 10.39 -10.80 -7.59
CA ILE A 349 10.61 -12.03 -8.35
C ILE A 349 9.94 -11.98 -9.73
N ASN A 350 8.74 -11.41 -9.79
CA ASN A 350 7.96 -11.32 -11.03
C ASN A 350 8.38 -10.15 -11.92
N LYS A 351 9.17 -9.20 -11.41
CA LYS A 351 9.80 -8.20 -12.26
C LYS A 351 10.69 -8.94 -13.27
N LYS A 352 10.18 -9.14 -14.50
CA LYS A 352 11.01 -9.39 -15.68
C LYS A 352 12.14 -8.38 -15.67
N LYS A 353 13.34 -8.75 -16.16
CA LYS A 353 14.50 -7.86 -16.31
C LYS A 353 14.01 -6.43 -16.53
N ASN A 354 14.13 -5.59 -15.52
CA ASN A 354 14.04 -4.16 -15.77
C ASN A 354 15.23 -3.88 -16.69
N ILE A 355 14.97 -3.72 -17.95
CA ILE A 355 15.76 -2.80 -18.73
C ILE A 355 15.78 -1.55 -17.85
N ASN A 356 16.97 -1.05 -17.48
CA ASN A 356 17.11 0.29 -16.92
C ASN A 356 16.59 1.24 -18.01
N ILE A 357 15.29 1.37 -18.09
CA ILE A 357 14.65 2.40 -18.90
C ILE A 357 14.89 3.64 -18.06
N ASN A 358 15.86 4.41 -18.47
CA ASN A 358 16.00 5.79 -18.10
C ASN A 358 14.57 6.39 -18.25
N LEU A 359 13.93 6.84 -17.17
CA LEU A 359 12.57 7.41 -17.22
C LEU A 359 12.48 8.62 -18.17
N ASN A 360 13.63 9.14 -18.60
CA ASN A 360 13.78 10.14 -19.68
C ASN A 360 13.87 9.50 -21.08
N LYS A 361 13.82 8.15 -21.20
CA LYS A 361 13.83 7.51 -22.52
C LYS A 361 12.47 7.67 -23.18
N LYS A 362 12.46 8.19 -24.38
CA LYS A 362 11.29 8.20 -25.27
C LYS A 362 10.86 6.75 -25.55
N LEU A 363 9.64 6.38 -25.13
CA LEU A 363 9.06 5.05 -25.35
C LEU A 363 8.28 5.02 -26.65
N LYS A 364 8.24 3.86 -27.29
CA LYS A 364 7.27 3.52 -28.35
C LYS A 364 6.07 2.85 -27.73
N ILE A 365 4.89 3.44 -27.88
CA ILE A 365 3.65 3.01 -27.26
C ILE A 365 2.61 2.73 -28.33
N LEU A 366 2.06 1.52 -28.36
CA LEU A 366 0.92 1.19 -29.20
C LEU A 366 -0.34 1.25 -28.35
N HIS A 367 -1.19 2.28 -28.59
CA HIS A 367 -2.42 2.51 -27.84
C HIS A 367 -3.64 2.05 -28.63
N ILE A 368 -4.36 1.06 -28.11
CA ILE A 368 -5.52 0.44 -28.77
C ILE A 368 -6.78 0.77 -27.98
N TYR A 369 -7.69 1.52 -28.58
CA TYR A 369 -8.98 1.86 -27.98
C TYR A 369 -9.97 2.33 -29.05
N ASN A 370 -11.27 2.35 -28.73
CA ASN A 370 -12.30 2.84 -29.61
C ASN A 370 -12.21 4.36 -29.79
N ARG A 371 -11.83 4.82 -30.99
CA ARG A 371 -11.77 6.23 -31.36
C ARG A 371 -13.10 6.75 -31.91
N ALA A 372 -14.02 5.85 -32.31
CA ALA A 372 -15.31 6.14 -32.89
C ALA A 372 -15.23 7.03 -34.16
N GLU A 373 -14.19 6.85 -34.97
CA GLU A 373 -13.95 7.60 -36.19
C GLU A 373 -15.09 7.39 -37.22
N LYS A 374 -15.60 6.16 -37.31
CA LYS A 374 -16.72 5.80 -38.22
C LYS A 374 -18.00 6.55 -37.91
N ILE A 375 -18.23 7.01 -36.71
CA ILE A 375 -19.43 7.75 -36.29
C ILE A 375 -19.12 9.21 -35.97
N GLY A 376 -18.22 9.83 -36.73
CA GLY A 376 -17.84 11.21 -36.59
C GLY A 376 -17.16 11.61 -35.30
N GLY A 377 -16.42 10.67 -34.69
CA GLY A 377 -15.63 10.95 -33.48
C GLY A 377 -16.48 11.22 -32.23
N ARG A 378 -17.76 10.85 -32.22
CA ARG A 378 -18.73 11.17 -31.16
C ARG A 378 -18.27 10.90 -29.74
N ILE A 379 -17.48 9.85 -29.53
CA ILE A 379 -16.94 9.47 -28.20
C ILE A 379 -15.47 9.90 -28.06
N TYR A 380 -14.76 10.03 -29.16
CA TYR A 380 -13.33 10.23 -29.21
C TYR A 380 -12.87 11.48 -28.45
N PHE A 381 -13.50 12.63 -28.69
CA PHE A 381 -13.04 13.91 -28.14
C PHE A 381 -13.10 14.01 -26.63
N ILE A 382 -13.98 13.27 -25.96
CA ILE A 382 -14.16 13.31 -24.50
C ILE A 382 -13.76 11.99 -23.82
N SER A 383 -13.23 11.04 -24.58
CA SER A 383 -12.95 9.70 -24.04
C SER A 383 -11.70 9.69 -23.16
N THR A 384 -11.71 8.83 -22.15
CA THR A 384 -10.55 8.52 -21.33
C THR A 384 -9.35 8.09 -22.18
N GLY A 385 -9.58 7.29 -23.23
CA GLY A 385 -8.54 6.87 -24.17
C GLY A 385 -7.84 8.06 -24.83
N LYS A 386 -8.61 9.07 -25.29
CA LYS A 386 -8.03 10.28 -25.92
C LYS A 386 -7.22 11.11 -24.92
N LYS A 387 -7.72 11.29 -23.71
CA LYS A 387 -7.00 12.02 -22.65
C LYS A 387 -5.70 11.32 -22.27
N ILE A 388 -5.72 9.99 -22.10
CA ILE A 388 -4.51 9.20 -21.88
C ILE A 388 -3.53 9.36 -23.04
N GLU A 389 -3.99 9.24 -24.29
CA GLU A 389 -3.15 9.41 -25.48
C GLU A 389 -2.49 10.79 -25.53
N ASN A 390 -3.26 11.85 -25.28
CA ASN A 390 -2.73 13.21 -25.20
C ASN A 390 -1.64 13.34 -24.13
N GLY A 391 -1.86 12.74 -22.95
CA GLY A 391 -0.87 12.72 -21.86
C GLY A 391 0.42 12.00 -22.26
N LEU A 392 0.31 10.85 -22.94
CA LEU A 392 1.47 10.08 -23.42
C LEU A 392 2.28 10.89 -24.44
N ILE A 393 1.61 11.54 -25.38
CA ILE A 393 2.27 12.40 -26.40
C ILE A 393 2.95 13.62 -25.74
N ARG A 394 2.26 14.28 -24.80
CA ARG A 394 2.82 15.44 -24.06
C ARG A 394 4.01 15.10 -23.18
N LEU A 395 4.11 13.85 -22.74
CA LEU A 395 5.30 13.33 -22.06
C LEU A 395 6.48 13.07 -23.04
N GLY A 396 6.31 13.30 -24.34
CA GLY A 396 7.34 13.15 -25.35
C GLY A 396 7.52 11.72 -25.88
N HIS A 397 6.55 10.82 -25.60
CA HIS A 397 6.61 9.46 -26.12
C HIS A 397 6.14 9.39 -27.58
N ASP A 398 6.59 8.35 -28.26
CA ASP A 398 6.15 8.01 -29.62
C ASP A 398 4.90 7.13 -29.50
N VAL A 399 3.74 7.60 -29.95
CA VAL A 399 2.45 6.95 -29.73
C VAL A 399 1.78 6.65 -31.04
N GLU A 400 1.59 5.37 -31.33
CA GLU A 400 0.81 4.86 -32.44
C GLU A 400 -0.54 4.33 -31.96
N GLY A 401 -1.59 4.51 -32.78
CA GLY A 401 -2.94 4.14 -32.40
C GLY A 401 -3.56 3.05 -33.29
N ILE A 402 -4.47 2.26 -32.68
CA ILE A 402 -5.40 1.37 -33.39
C ILE A 402 -6.80 1.61 -32.82
N SER A 403 -7.78 1.87 -33.69
CA SER A 403 -9.20 1.92 -33.31
C SER A 403 -9.84 0.54 -33.52
N ASP A 404 -9.98 -0.23 -32.43
CA ASP A 404 -10.50 -1.61 -32.51
C ASP A 404 -11.93 -1.65 -33.05
N ARG A 405 -12.83 -0.80 -32.56
CA ARG A 405 -14.24 -0.82 -32.92
C ARG A 405 -14.51 -0.33 -34.35
N ASP A 406 -13.72 0.62 -34.81
CA ASP A 406 -13.83 1.10 -36.18
C ASP A 406 -13.44 0.01 -37.17
N ILE A 407 -12.31 -0.66 -36.94
CA ILE A 407 -11.86 -1.78 -37.78
C ILE A 407 -12.90 -2.91 -37.77
N LEU A 408 -13.42 -3.29 -36.60
CA LEU A 408 -14.47 -4.32 -36.49
C LEU A 408 -15.73 -3.98 -37.29
N SER A 409 -16.01 -2.69 -37.51
CA SER A 409 -17.22 -2.23 -38.18
C SER A 409 -17.06 -2.02 -39.67
N TYR A 410 -15.88 -2.15 -40.26
CA TYR A 410 -15.66 -2.02 -41.71
C TYR A 410 -16.16 -3.22 -42.53
N SER A 411 -16.40 -4.37 -41.89
CA SER A 411 -16.78 -5.61 -42.58
C SER A 411 -17.74 -6.43 -41.71
N SER A 412 -18.08 -7.65 -42.19
CA SER A 412 -18.80 -8.61 -41.35
C SER A 412 -18.03 -8.86 -40.05
N LYS A 413 -18.73 -9.26 -39.00
CA LYS A 413 -18.12 -9.46 -37.65
C LYS A 413 -16.89 -10.37 -37.67
N ILE A 414 -16.89 -11.42 -38.45
CA ILE A 414 -15.77 -12.37 -38.59
C ILE A 414 -14.61 -11.72 -39.36
N LYS A 415 -14.88 -11.17 -40.55
CA LYS A 415 -13.85 -10.52 -41.37
C LYS A 415 -13.23 -9.31 -40.66
N GLY A 416 -14.03 -8.50 -39.95
CA GLY A 416 -13.53 -7.39 -39.16
C GLY A 416 -12.64 -7.81 -38.01
N LYS A 417 -12.95 -8.94 -37.35
CA LYS A 417 -12.10 -9.49 -36.28
C LYS A 417 -10.77 -9.99 -36.83
N ASN A 418 -10.77 -10.73 -37.94
CA ASN A 418 -9.54 -11.20 -38.59
C ASN A 418 -8.67 -10.02 -39.05
N LEU A 419 -9.29 -8.98 -39.63
CA LEU A 419 -8.59 -7.78 -40.06
C LEU A 419 -7.96 -7.06 -38.85
N LEU A 420 -8.66 -6.91 -37.72
CA LEU A 420 -8.12 -6.30 -36.51
C LEU A 420 -6.91 -7.08 -35.99
N ASN A 421 -6.99 -8.40 -35.93
CA ASN A 421 -5.90 -9.24 -35.45
C ASN A 421 -4.68 -9.15 -36.38
N LYS A 422 -4.91 -9.15 -37.71
CA LYS A 422 -3.86 -8.94 -38.71
C LYS A 422 -3.17 -7.58 -38.54
N ILE A 423 -3.93 -6.50 -38.50
CA ILE A 423 -3.40 -5.13 -38.32
C ILE A 423 -2.62 -5.01 -36.99
N PHE A 424 -3.16 -5.58 -35.91
CA PHE A 424 -2.51 -5.53 -34.61
C PHE A 424 -1.18 -6.29 -34.62
N LEU A 425 -1.16 -7.49 -35.22
CA LEU A 425 0.06 -8.28 -35.35
C LEU A 425 1.12 -7.56 -36.18
N GLU A 426 0.78 -7.17 -37.39
CA GLU A 426 1.71 -6.52 -38.35
C GLU A 426 2.25 -5.20 -37.75
N LYS A 427 1.37 -4.35 -37.22
CA LYS A 427 1.76 -3.07 -36.61
C LYS A 427 2.68 -3.29 -35.40
N THR A 428 2.38 -4.28 -34.55
CA THR A 428 3.21 -4.59 -33.38
C THR A 428 4.60 -5.13 -33.78
N LEU A 429 4.67 -6.02 -34.75
CA LEU A 429 5.93 -6.59 -35.23
C LEU A 429 6.81 -5.54 -35.94
N TYR A 430 6.20 -4.65 -36.71
CA TYR A 430 6.90 -3.60 -37.43
C TYR A 430 7.33 -2.45 -36.51
N TYR A 431 6.40 -1.91 -35.71
CA TYR A 431 6.64 -0.76 -34.82
C TYR A 431 7.50 -1.11 -33.62
N ARG A 432 7.41 -2.39 -33.14
CA ARG A 432 8.14 -2.91 -31.95
C ARG A 432 7.96 -2.01 -30.73
N PRO A 433 6.73 -1.85 -30.19
CA PRO A 433 6.47 -1.00 -29.04
C PRO A 433 7.12 -1.53 -27.77
N ASP A 434 7.54 -0.61 -26.90
CA ASP A 434 7.94 -0.95 -25.51
C ASP A 434 6.71 -1.31 -24.66
N LEU A 435 5.57 -0.63 -24.94
CA LEU A 435 4.29 -0.82 -24.24
C LEU A 435 3.14 -0.93 -25.25
N VAL A 436 2.35 -1.97 -25.10
CA VAL A 436 1.01 -2.05 -25.71
C VAL A 436 0.00 -1.71 -24.62
N LEU A 437 -0.69 -0.59 -24.80
CA LEU A 437 -1.73 -0.12 -23.88
C LEU A 437 -3.10 -0.32 -24.53
N MET A 438 -3.94 -1.15 -23.92
CA MET A 438 -5.27 -1.47 -24.46
C MET A 438 -6.36 -0.82 -23.61
N GLY A 439 -7.40 -0.28 -24.25
CA GLY A 439 -8.62 0.15 -23.58
C GLY A 439 -9.59 -1.02 -23.36
N HIS A 440 -10.87 -0.80 -23.65
CA HIS A 440 -11.92 -1.83 -23.55
C HIS A 440 -11.83 -2.91 -24.64
N VAL A 441 -10.63 -3.33 -25.01
CA VAL A 441 -10.37 -4.28 -26.11
C VAL A 441 -10.53 -5.73 -25.60
N ASN A 442 -11.34 -6.51 -26.28
CA ASN A 442 -11.63 -7.92 -25.94
C ASN A 442 -11.74 -8.83 -27.16
N THR A 443 -11.25 -8.39 -28.32
CA THR A 443 -11.43 -9.06 -29.61
C THR A 443 -10.12 -9.54 -30.23
N ILE A 444 -9.00 -9.35 -29.53
CA ILE A 444 -7.71 -9.88 -29.95
C ILE A 444 -7.63 -11.39 -29.58
N GLU A 445 -7.17 -12.19 -30.51
CA GLU A 445 -7.07 -13.63 -30.36
C GLU A 445 -5.82 -14.05 -29.62
N ASN A 446 -5.89 -15.21 -28.96
CA ASN A 446 -4.77 -15.74 -28.18
C ASN A 446 -3.56 -16.02 -29.07
N GLU A 447 -3.78 -16.57 -30.27
CA GLU A 447 -2.74 -16.87 -31.24
C GLU A 447 -1.95 -15.61 -31.63
N THR A 448 -2.64 -14.49 -31.81
CA THR A 448 -2.01 -13.20 -32.11
C THR A 448 -1.09 -12.74 -30.98
N PHE A 449 -1.54 -12.83 -29.72
CA PHE A 449 -0.68 -12.54 -28.57
C PHE A 449 0.49 -13.50 -28.43
N ASP A 450 0.27 -14.81 -28.68
CA ASP A 450 1.32 -15.82 -28.56
C ASP A 450 2.42 -15.58 -29.62
N ILE A 451 2.08 -15.26 -30.87
CA ILE A 451 3.04 -14.88 -31.92
C ILE A 451 3.84 -13.65 -31.49
N ILE A 452 3.17 -12.59 -31.04
CA ILE A 452 3.83 -11.35 -30.61
C ILE A 452 4.80 -11.63 -29.45
N LYS A 453 4.36 -12.37 -28.41
CA LYS A 453 5.21 -12.65 -27.24
C LYS A 453 6.41 -13.54 -27.57
N ASN A 454 6.28 -14.43 -28.53
CA ASN A 454 7.38 -15.28 -28.99
C ASN A 454 8.40 -14.48 -29.82
N THR A 455 7.94 -13.56 -30.66
CA THR A 455 8.79 -12.76 -31.55
C THR A 455 9.39 -11.54 -30.82
N CYS A 456 8.63 -10.86 -29.98
CA CYS A 456 9.00 -9.61 -29.31
C CYS A 456 9.05 -9.82 -27.77
N LYS A 457 10.16 -10.35 -27.27
CA LYS A 457 10.33 -10.79 -25.86
C LYS A 457 10.20 -9.70 -24.79
N ASN A 458 10.27 -8.41 -25.17
CA ASN A 458 10.38 -7.29 -24.22
C ASN A 458 9.16 -6.38 -24.18
N ILE A 459 8.07 -6.70 -24.86
CA ILE A 459 6.84 -5.89 -24.86
C ILE A 459 6.09 -6.08 -23.54
N THR A 460 5.71 -4.97 -22.90
CA THR A 460 4.78 -4.97 -21.78
C THR A 460 3.35 -4.78 -22.28
N PHE A 461 2.41 -5.55 -21.76
CA PHE A 461 0.99 -5.42 -22.07
C PHE A 461 0.25 -4.86 -20.85
N SER A 462 -0.42 -3.74 -21.02
CA SER A 462 -1.27 -3.12 -19.99
C SER A 462 -2.66 -2.84 -20.56
N GLN A 463 -3.66 -2.91 -19.71
CA GLN A 463 -5.03 -2.60 -20.10
C GLN A 463 -5.67 -1.63 -19.11
N TRP A 464 -6.44 -0.67 -19.59
CA TRP A 464 -7.29 0.19 -18.75
C TRP A 464 -8.77 -0.12 -18.98
N TYR A 465 -9.58 0.07 -17.92
CA TYR A 465 -11.01 -0.26 -17.95
C TYR A 465 -11.81 0.59 -16.99
N GLU A 466 -12.89 1.20 -17.49
CA GLU A 466 -13.69 2.17 -16.72
C GLU A 466 -14.97 1.58 -16.12
N ASP A 467 -15.46 0.45 -16.65
CA ASP A 467 -16.71 -0.13 -16.18
C ASP A 467 -16.58 -0.84 -14.84
N ASN A 468 -17.71 -0.97 -14.14
CA ASN A 468 -17.75 -1.55 -12.80
C ASN A 468 -17.38 -3.05 -12.78
N LEU A 469 -16.50 -3.44 -11.87
CA LEU A 469 -16.00 -4.81 -11.68
C LEU A 469 -16.36 -5.41 -10.30
N THR A 470 -17.39 -4.89 -9.64
CA THR A 470 -17.89 -5.46 -8.38
C THR A 470 -19.01 -6.47 -8.65
N ILE A 471 -19.06 -7.57 -7.88
CA ILE A 471 -19.94 -8.72 -8.15
C ILE A 471 -21.43 -8.36 -8.24
N ASN A 472 -21.89 -7.39 -7.48
CA ASN A 472 -23.28 -6.91 -7.48
C ASN A 472 -23.43 -5.59 -8.26
N GLY A 473 -22.43 -5.25 -9.07
CA GLY A 473 -22.47 -4.06 -9.90
C GLY A 473 -23.22 -4.30 -11.21
N PRO A 474 -23.71 -3.23 -11.85
CA PRO A 474 -24.37 -3.34 -13.14
C PRO A 474 -23.42 -3.92 -14.18
N ASP A 475 -23.95 -4.83 -15.00
CA ASP A 475 -23.23 -5.51 -16.08
C ASP A 475 -21.94 -6.25 -15.67
N PHE A 476 -21.78 -6.59 -14.37
CA PHE A 476 -20.57 -7.24 -13.85
C PHE A 476 -20.14 -8.48 -14.66
N GLN A 477 -21.07 -9.40 -14.93
CA GLN A 477 -20.75 -10.65 -15.64
C GLN A 477 -20.23 -10.36 -17.07
N LYS A 478 -20.85 -9.41 -17.78
CA LYS A 478 -20.41 -8.98 -19.10
C LYS A 478 -19.03 -8.33 -19.05
N ASN A 479 -18.85 -7.38 -18.12
CA ASN A 479 -17.59 -6.65 -17.97
C ASN A 479 -16.45 -7.58 -17.58
N PHE A 480 -16.70 -8.48 -16.65
CA PHE A 480 -15.72 -9.47 -16.21
C PHE A 480 -15.35 -10.45 -17.33
N ASN A 481 -16.32 -10.96 -18.08
CA ASN A 481 -16.07 -11.86 -19.21
C ASN A 481 -15.24 -11.18 -20.31
N ASN A 482 -15.52 -9.90 -20.60
CA ASN A 482 -14.72 -9.12 -21.55
C ASN A 482 -13.24 -9.01 -21.13
N LEU A 483 -12.99 -8.81 -19.84
CA LEU A 483 -11.63 -8.72 -19.33
C LEU A 483 -10.91 -10.06 -19.27
N LYS A 484 -11.65 -11.12 -18.92
CA LYS A 484 -11.09 -12.48 -18.74
C LYS A 484 -10.39 -12.99 -20.00
N THR A 485 -10.82 -12.58 -21.19
CA THR A 485 -10.21 -12.98 -22.46
C THR A 485 -8.73 -12.64 -22.54
N ASN A 486 -8.30 -11.52 -21.95
CA ASN A 486 -6.94 -11.03 -22.03
C ASN A 486 -6.06 -11.40 -20.81
N PHE A 487 -6.62 -12.05 -19.78
CA PHE A 487 -5.93 -12.31 -18.49
C PHE A 487 -4.59 -13.08 -18.62
N LYS A 488 -4.45 -13.91 -19.64
CA LYS A 488 -3.20 -14.67 -19.89
C LYS A 488 -2.04 -13.75 -20.30
N TYR A 489 -2.35 -12.62 -20.94
CA TYR A 489 -1.35 -11.81 -21.65
C TYR A 489 -1.05 -10.48 -20.98
N ILE A 490 -1.99 -9.95 -20.18
CA ILE A 490 -1.88 -8.64 -19.54
C ILE A 490 -1.05 -8.71 -18.26
N ASP A 491 -0.13 -7.76 -18.10
CA ASP A 491 0.72 -7.64 -16.93
C ASP A 491 0.12 -6.65 -15.89
N ASN A 492 -0.59 -5.59 -16.36
CA ASN A 492 -1.18 -4.55 -15.52
C ASN A 492 -2.60 -4.22 -15.96
N PHE A 493 -3.50 -4.06 -14.97
CA PHE A 493 -4.83 -3.53 -15.16
C PHE A 493 -5.01 -2.21 -14.42
N PHE A 494 -5.37 -1.16 -15.16
CA PHE A 494 -5.73 0.16 -14.65
C PHE A 494 -7.25 0.30 -14.67
N ILE A 495 -7.89 0.36 -13.51
CA ILE A 495 -9.34 0.26 -13.39
C ILE A 495 -9.94 1.36 -12.54
N SER A 496 -11.09 1.87 -12.93
CA SER A 496 -11.83 2.89 -12.16
C SER A 496 -12.52 2.33 -10.91
N THR A 497 -12.68 1.01 -10.82
CA THR A 497 -13.08 0.31 -9.59
C THR A 497 -11.88 0.22 -8.65
N HIS A 498 -12.06 0.58 -7.37
CA HIS A 498 -10.96 0.43 -6.41
C HIS A 498 -10.44 -1.02 -6.41
N PRO A 499 -9.11 -1.26 -6.47
CA PRO A 499 -8.56 -2.61 -6.55
C PRO A 499 -9.07 -3.58 -5.48
N ASP A 500 -9.35 -3.09 -4.24
CA ASP A 500 -9.87 -3.94 -3.17
C ASP A 500 -11.32 -4.38 -3.38
N ASP A 501 -12.09 -3.61 -4.16
CA ASP A 501 -13.49 -3.91 -4.48
C ASP A 501 -13.65 -4.81 -5.72
N VAL A 502 -12.56 -5.12 -6.42
CA VAL A 502 -12.60 -6.00 -7.60
C VAL A 502 -12.89 -7.44 -7.18
N SER A 503 -13.97 -7.99 -7.71
CA SER A 503 -14.34 -9.38 -7.50
C SER A 503 -13.57 -10.32 -8.45
N LYS A 504 -13.23 -11.52 -7.99
CA LYS A 504 -12.57 -12.58 -8.79
C LYS A 504 -11.24 -12.14 -9.43
N LYS A 505 -10.35 -11.50 -8.68
CA LYS A 505 -9.02 -11.10 -9.17
C LYS A 505 -8.20 -12.28 -9.69
N ASN A 506 -7.48 -12.06 -10.79
CA ASN A 506 -6.40 -12.95 -11.21
C ASN A 506 -5.10 -12.55 -10.49
N ASN A 507 -4.56 -13.44 -9.67
CA ASN A 507 -3.37 -13.18 -8.85
C ASN A 507 -2.07 -12.94 -9.65
N ARG A 508 -2.07 -13.17 -10.97
CA ARG A 508 -0.93 -12.92 -11.86
C ARG A 508 -0.86 -11.47 -12.34
N ILE A 509 -1.98 -10.74 -12.25
CA ILE A 509 -2.15 -9.39 -12.78
C ILE A 509 -2.04 -8.39 -11.65
N ARG A 510 -1.36 -7.27 -11.90
CA ARG A 510 -1.34 -6.13 -11.00
C ARG A 510 -2.53 -5.23 -11.30
N TYR A 511 -3.34 -4.96 -10.28
CA TYR A 511 -4.50 -4.07 -10.39
C TYR A 511 -4.16 -2.70 -9.81
N HIS A 512 -4.40 -1.66 -10.59
CA HIS A 512 -4.10 -0.28 -10.25
C HIS A 512 -5.36 0.56 -10.33
N PHE A 513 -5.55 1.48 -9.38
CA PHE A 513 -6.66 2.43 -9.44
C PHE A 513 -6.40 3.45 -10.56
N LEU A 514 -7.34 3.60 -11.48
CA LEU A 514 -7.32 4.60 -12.55
C LEU A 514 -8.31 5.71 -12.22
N PRO A 515 -7.85 6.91 -11.81
CA PRO A 515 -8.73 8.07 -11.75
C PRO A 515 -9.13 8.51 -13.16
N THR A 516 -10.30 9.09 -13.30
CA THR A 516 -10.73 9.66 -14.58
C THR A 516 -9.90 10.90 -14.93
N PRO A 517 -9.14 10.90 -16.03
CA PRO A 517 -8.32 12.04 -16.40
C PRO A 517 -9.15 13.22 -16.89
N VAL A 518 -8.60 14.42 -16.71
CA VAL A 518 -9.05 15.66 -17.36
C VAL A 518 -7.93 16.21 -18.24
N ASP A 519 -8.30 16.90 -19.33
CA ASP A 519 -7.37 17.51 -20.28
C ASP A 519 -7.82 18.95 -20.59
N ARG A 520 -6.97 19.93 -20.35
CA ARG A 520 -7.30 21.35 -20.58
C ARG A 520 -7.70 21.67 -22.01
N ASN A 521 -7.32 20.87 -22.98
CA ASN A 521 -7.75 21.04 -24.38
C ASN A 521 -9.13 20.39 -24.64
N ILE A 522 -9.64 19.60 -23.72
CA ILE A 522 -10.94 18.95 -23.77
C ILE A 522 -11.91 19.63 -22.80
N GLU A 523 -11.58 19.71 -21.52
CA GLU A 523 -12.34 20.45 -20.51
C GLU A 523 -11.92 21.93 -20.54
N LYS A 524 -12.47 22.68 -21.49
CA LYS A 524 -12.08 24.08 -21.78
C LYS A 524 -12.90 25.13 -21.04
N LEU A 525 -14.08 24.76 -20.56
CA LEU A 525 -15.01 25.70 -19.99
C LEU A 525 -14.57 26.08 -18.57
N SER A 526 -14.86 27.30 -18.20
CA SER A 526 -14.73 27.79 -16.81
C SER A 526 -16.11 28.34 -16.43
N ILE A 527 -17.08 27.42 -16.31
CA ILE A 527 -18.50 27.71 -16.15
C ILE A 527 -18.76 28.63 -14.96
N TYR A 528 -17.97 28.54 -13.90
CA TYR A 528 -18.06 29.46 -12.75
C TYR A 528 -17.82 30.94 -13.10
N ASN A 529 -17.29 31.27 -14.29
CA ASN A 529 -17.16 32.67 -14.74
C ASN A 529 -18.42 33.21 -15.37
N SER A 530 -19.40 32.37 -15.73
CA SER A 530 -20.66 32.79 -16.29
C SER A 530 -21.60 33.36 -15.21
N ASN A 531 -22.42 34.34 -15.60
CA ASN A 531 -23.50 34.89 -14.78
C ASN A 531 -24.89 34.45 -15.24
N ASP A 532 -25.02 34.09 -16.52
CA ASP A 532 -26.30 33.76 -17.15
C ASP A 532 -26.43 32.25 -17.36
N PHE A 533 -27.34 31.67 -16.62
CA PHE A 533 -27.69 30.27 -16.74
C PHE A 533 -29.17 30.07 -17.06
N THR A 534 -29.46 29.28 -18.08
CA THR A 534 -30.84 28.90 -18.42
C THR A 534 -31.42 27.93 -17.39
N TYR A 535 -30.54 27.12 -16.79
CA TYR A 535 -30.89 26.06 -15.83
C TYR A 535 -30.02 26.15 -14.58
N ASP A 536 -30.54 25.63 -13.47
CA ASP A 536 -29.81 25.58 -12.20
C ASP A 536 -28.94 24.31 -12.11
N VAL A 537 -29.51 23.16 -12.47
CA VAL A 537 -28.89 21.83 -12.24
C VAL A 537 -28.88 20.97 -13.48
N PHE A 538 -27.70 20.55 -13.90
CA PHE A 538 -27.51 19.61 -15.00
C PHE A 538 -27.43 18.16 -14.51
N PHE A 539 -28.05 17.24 -15.25
CA PHE A 539 -27.84 15.82 -15.15
C PHE A 539 -27.98 15.11 -16.49
N ALA A 540 -27.07 14.17 -16.80
CA ALA A 540 -27.18 13.36 -18.00
C ALA A 540 -26.92 11.89 -17.69
N MET A 541 -27.69 11.00 -18.27
CA MET A 541 -27.52 9.56 -18.20
C MET A 541 -27.67 8.88 -19.56
N SER A 542 -27.12 7.69 -19.69
CA SER A 542 -27.24 6.85 -20.89
C SER A 542 -28.30 5.75 -20.72
N HIS A 543 -29.32 6.00 -19.91
CA HIS A 543 -30.37 5.03 -19.59
C HIS A 543 -30.94 4.34 -20.82
N GLY A 544 -30.94 3.01 -20.80
CA GLY A 544 -31.53 2.21 -21.87
C GLY A 544 -31.02 2.47 -23.29
N VAL A 545 -30.00 3.32 -23.44
CA VAL A 545 -29.52 3.80 -24.72
C VAL A 545 -28.75 2.73 -25.49
N ASN A 546 -29.18 2.55 -26.76
CA ASN A 546 -28.37 1.85 -27.72
C ASN A 546 -28.10 2.81 -28.89
N ARG A 547 -26.86 3.25 -29.04
CA ARG A 547 -26.45 4.19 -30.11
C ARG A 547 -27.25 5.51 -30.16
N GLY A 548 -27.56 6.07 -28.99
CA GLY A 548 -28.28 7.35 -28.89
C GLY A 548 -29.80 7.24 -28.83
N ILE A 549 -30.37 6.04 -28.85
CA ILE A 549 -31.81 5.80 -28.73
C ILE A 549 -32.11 5.24 -27.33
N ILE A 550 -33.14 5.78 -26.68
CA ILE A 550 -33.63 5.29 -25.39
C ILE A 550 -34.27 3.90 -25.59
N LYS A 551 -33.79 2.89 -24.84
CA LYS A 551 -34.41 1.56 -24.84
C LYS A 551 -35.62 1.56 -23.89
N SER A 552 -36.82 1.45 -24.46
CA SER A 552 -38.02 1.27 -23.67
C SER A 552 -38.00 0.01 -22.82
N GLY A 553 -38.60 0.03 -21.63
CA GLY A 553 -38.82 -1.11 -20.76
C GLY A 553 -37.66 -1.47 -19.82
N LYS A 554 -36.52 -0.82 -19.88
CA LYS A 554 -35.42 -1.08 -18.96
C LYS A 554 -35.43 -0.10 -17.78
N LYS A 555 -35.76 -0.56 -16.57
CA LYS A 555 -35.74 0.28 -15.36
C LYS A 555 -34.31 0.71 -15.02
N ASP A 556 -34.14 1.99 -14.66
CA ASP A 556 -32.90 2.57 -14.16
C ASP A 556 -33.20 3.31 -12.83
N GLU A 557 -32.55 2.90 -11.76
CA GLU A 557 -32.76 3.47 -10.43
C GLU A 557 -32.49 4.97 -10.33
N ARG A 558 -31.70 5.52 -11.25
CA ARG A 558 -31.46 6.96 -11.33
C ARG A 558 -32.69 7.75 -11.74
N GLU A 559 -33.62 7.13 -12.46
CA GLU A 559 -34.87 7.79 -12.87
C GLU A 559 -35.76 8.11 -11.67
N SER A 560 -35.96 7.15 -10.76
CA SER A 560 -36.76 7.39 -9.55
C SER A 560 -36.12 8.46 -8.68
N PHE A 561 -34.79 8.37 -8.50
CA PHE A 561 -34.04 9.36 -7.73
C PHE A 561 -34.19 10.78 -8.31
N ILE A 562 -34.02 10.94 -9.62
CA ILE A 562 -34.16 12.25 -10.30
C ILE A 562 -35.59 12.75 -10.25
N LYS A 563 -36.60 11.87 -10.44
CA LYS A 563 -38.00 12.25 -10.31
C LYS A 563 -38.29 12.82 -8.92
N GLU A 564 -37.91 12.09 -7.89
CA GLU A 564 -38.13 12.54 -6.52
C GLU A 564 -37.34 13.82 -6.18
N LEU A 565 -36.12 13.99 -6.71
CA LEU A 565 -35.34 15.22 -6.55
C LEU A 565 -36.05 16.42 -7.21
N ILE A 566 -36.64 16.26 -8.40
CA ILE A 566 -37.41 17.28 -9.06
C ILE A 566 -38.66 17.63 -8.24
N ASP A 567 -39.36 16.60 -7.75
CA ASP A 567 -40.58 16.80 -6.94
C ASP A 567 -40.32 17.55 -5.64
N LEU A 568 -39.15 17.36 -5.02
CA LEU A 568 -38.71 18.10 -3.85
C LEU A 568 -38.28 19.55 -4.16
N ASN A 569 -38.02 19.90 -5.42
CA ASN A 569 -37.39 21.18 -5.78
C ASN A 569 -38.12 21.85 -6.94
N LYS A 570 -39.37 22.29 -6.71
CA LYS A 570 -40.22 22.90 -7.74
C LYS A 570 -39.66 24.18 -8.34
N ASP A 571 -38.90 24.97 -7.58
CA ASP A 571 -38.28 26.23 -7.98
C ASP A 571 -36.92 26.06 -8.68
N ILE A 572 -36.42 24.84 -8.78
CA ILE A 572 -35.12 24.55 -9.43
C ILE A 572 -35.35 24.13 -10.88
N LYS A 573 -34.66 24.82 -11.81
CA LYS A 573 -34.69 24.49 -13.21
C LYS A 573 -33.69 23.40 -13.56
N PHE A 574 -34.17 22.17 -13.82
CA PHE A 574 -33.32 21.03 -14.15
C PHE A 574 -33.14 20.89 -15.68
N ASP A 575 -31.88 20.68 -16.11
CA ASP A 575 -31.52 20.30 -17.49
C ASP A 575 -31.11 18.82 -17.52
N ILE A 576 -32.02 17.93 -17.91
CA ILE A 576 -31.85 16.49 -17.78
C ILE A 576 -31.87 15.81 -19.14
N TYR A 577 -30.88 14.96 -19.41
CA TYR A 577 -30.73 14.19 -20.63
C TYR A 577 -30.74 12.68 -20.39
N GLY A 578 -31.26 11.92 -21.36
CA GLY A 578 -31.41 10.46 -21.22
C GLY A 578 -32.55 10.08 -20.28
N TYR A 579 -33.52 10.97 -20.10
CA TYR A 579 -34.66 10.81 -19.21
C TYR A 579 -35.95 11.26 -19.93
N LYS A 580 -37.06 10.50 -19.77
CA LYS A 580 -38.30 10.68 -20.51
C LYS A 580 -38.01 10.75 -22.02
N ASP A 581 -38.49 11.74 -22.69
CA ASP A 581 -38.39 11.90 -24.15
C ASP A 581 -37.10 12.60 -24.61
N ARG A 582 -36.21 13.00 -23.69
CA ARG A 582 -34.96 13.67 -24.04
C ARG A 582 -33.82 12.66 -24.23
N ASN A 583 -33.31 12.61 -25.45
CA ASN A 583 -32.16 11.77 -25.79
C ASN A 583 -30.90 12.15 -25.00
N PRO A 584 -29.99 11.20 -24.76
CA PRO A 584 -28.67 11.49 -24.20
C PRO A 584 -27.84 12.42 -25.08
N VAL A 585 -26.99 13.21 -24.45
CA VAL A 585 -26.06 14.12 -25.15
C VAL A 585 -24.65 13.58 -25.11
N TRP A 586 -23.90 13.85 -26.17
CA TRP A 586 -22.54 13.38 -26.39
C TRP A 586 -21.69 14.49 -27.02
N SER A 587 -20.37 14.39 -26.82
CA SER A 587 -19.36 15.25 -27.44
C SER A 587 -19.72 16.75 -27.30
N GLU A 588 -19.77 17.49 -28.39
CA GLU A 588 -20.06 18.92 -28.41
C GLU A 588 -21.41 19.28 -27.80
N SER A 589 -22.45 18.46 -28.09
CA SER A 589 -23.79 18.67 -27.50
C SER A 589 -23.76 18.51 -25.97
N PHE A 590 -22.84 17.69 -25.41
CA PHE A 590 -22.67 17.59 -23.99
C PHE A 590 -22.05 18.87 -23.41
N TYR A 591 -21.04 19.44 -24.06
CA TYR A 591 -20.45 20.71 -23.63
C TYR A 591 -21.42 21.86 -23.70
N SER A 592 -22.15 21.96 -24.80
CA SER A 592 -23.23 22.93 -24.96
C SER A 592 -24.32 22.78 -23.88
N ALA A 593 -24.65 21.55 -23.49
CA ALA A 593 -25.63 21.31 -22.42
C ALA A 593 -25.11 21.74 -21.05
N ILE A 594 -23.90 21.35 -20.68
CA ILE A 594 -23.35 21.69 -19.35
C ILE A 594 -23.10 23.18 -19.18
N SER A 595 -22.79 23.93 -20.27
CA SER A 595 -22.52 25.36 -20.17
C SER A 595 -23.76 26.20 -19.80
N ARG A 596 -24.96 25.61 -19.89
CA ARG A 596 -26.23 26.30 -19.57
C ARG A 596 -26.66 26.16 -18.12
N SER A 597 -25.90 25.39 -17.29
CA SER A 597 -26.24 25.14 -15.90
C SER A 597 -25.10 25.55 -14.98
N SER A 598 -25.45 26.04 -13.77
CA SER A 598 -24.46 26.43 -12.78
C SER A 598 -23.96 25.26 -11.89
N MET A 599 -24.79 24.25 -11.73
CA MET A 599 -24.56 23.09 -10.85
C MET A 599 -24.79 21.77 -11.59
N ALA A 600 -24.24 20.68 -11.10
CA ALA A 600 -24.47 19.35 -11.67
C ALA A 600 -24.52 18.25 -10.61
N VAL A 601 -25.36 17.25 -10.83
CA VAL A 601 -25.44 16.04 -10.00
C VAL A 601 -24.74 14.88 -10.68
N ASN A 602 -23.86 14.18 -9.95
CA ASN A 602 -23.19 12.99 -10.46
C ASN A 602 -23.72 11.71 -9.80
N LEU A 603 -24.68 11.07 -10.45
CA LEU A 603 -25.23 9.78 -10.02
C LEU A 603 -24.56 8.62 -10.75
N ASN A 604 -24.22 7.57 -10.03
CA ASN A 604 -23.78 6.30 -10.62
C ASN A 604 -24.97 5.39 -10.90
N ARG A 605 -24.80 4.51 -11.89
CA ARG A 605 -25.63 3.33 -12.04
C ARG A 605 -25.19 2.28 -11.02
N GLY A 606 -26.13 1.76 -10.23
CA GLY A 606 -25.85 0.86 -9.13
C GLY A 606 -25.34 1.56 -7.85
N LYS A 607 -25.12 0.79 -6.80
CA LYS A 607 -24.68 1.31 -5.49
C LYS A 607 -23.33 2.02 -5.61
N PRO A 608 -23.18 3.20 -4.97
CA PRO A 608 -21.91 3.91 -4.94
C PRO A 608 -20.79 3.05 -4.32
N LYS A 609 -19.62 3.04 -4.96
CA LYS A 609 -18.42 2.31 -4.49
C LYS A 609 -17.26 3.27 -4.28
N LYS A 610 -16.31 2.87 -3.43
CA LYS A 610 -15.13 3.66 -3.09
C LYS A 610 -14.39 4.09 -4.36
N TYR A 611 -14.16 5.40 -4.50
CA TYR A 611 -13.47 6.06 -5.62
C TYR A 611 -14.04 5.78 -7.01
N SER A 612 -15.24 5.18 -7.11
CA SER A 612 -15.81 4.91 -8.42
C SER A 612 -16.06 6.21 -9.17
N SER A 613 -15.42 6.35 -10.31
CA SER A 613 -15.52 7.51 -11.18
C SER A 613 -15.99 7.11 -12.58
N SER A 614 -16.48 8.08 -13.32
CA SER A 614 -16.84 7.94 -14.73
C SER A 614 -16.37 9.18 -15.47
N ASN A 615 -16.27 9.11 -16.78
CA ASN A 615 -15.92 10.29 -17.61
C ASN A 615 -16.70 11.53 -17.22
N ARG A 616 -17.98 11.37 -16.86
CA ARG A 616 -18.84 12.48 -16.46
C ARG A 616 -18.29 13.28 -15.27
N ILE A 617 -17.75 12.63 -14.24
CA ILE A 617 -17.24 13.36 -13.07
C ILE A 617 -16.07 14.28 -13.44
N GLY A 618 -15.14 13.79 -14.27
CA GLY A 618 -14.05 14.59 -14.81
C GLY A 618 -14.55 15.73 -15.70
N SER A 619 -15.50 15.44 -16.57
CA SER A 619 -16.07 16.47 -17.48
C SER A 619 -16.86 17.55 -16.74
N LEU A 620 -17.61 17.23 -15.68
CA LEU A 620 -18.35 18.22 -14.91
C LEU A 620 -17.41 19.13 -14.10
N ILE A 621 -16.54 18.53 -13.29
CA ILE A 621 -15.62 19.30 -12.43
C ILE A 621 -14.56 20.00 -13.29
N GLY A 622 -14.04 19.32 -14.32
CA GLY A 622 -13.03 19.87 -15.23
C GLY A 622 -13.52 21.08 -16.05
N ASN A 623 -14.82 21.19 -16.29
CA ASN A 623 -15.43 22.36 -16.92
C ASN A 623 -15.94 23.41 -15.92
N GLY A 624 -15.72 23.23 -14.63
CA GLY A 624 -15.98 24.23 -13.61
C GLY A 624 -17.44 24.35 -13.17
N LEU A 625 -18.22 23.24 -13.18
CA LEU A 625 -19.54 23.19 -12.55
C LEU A 625 -19.40 22.84 -11.07
N LEU A 626 -20.24 23.45 -10.22
CA LEU A 626 -20.43 22.99 -8.86
C LEU A 626 -21.03 21.59 -8.90
N THR A 627 -20.24 20.58 -8.53
CA THR A 627 -20.64 19.18 -8.69
C THR A 627 -20.97 18.54 -7.35
N PHE A 628 -22.18 17.94 -7.27
CA PHE A 628 -22.64 17.17 -6.11
C PHE A 628 -22.27 15.68 -6.26
N ILE A 629 -21.60 15.12 -5.25
CA ILE A 629 -21.12 13.74 -5.26
C ILE A 629 -21.60 13.00 -4.01
N ASP A 630 -22.10 11.78 -4.17
CA ASP A 630 -22.48 10.91 -3.05
C ASP A 630 -21.28 10.64 -2.13
N TYR A 631 -21.43 10.94 -0.83
CA TYR A 631 -20.41 10.78 0.20
C TYR A 631 -19.87 9.34 0.30
N LYS A 632 -20.70 8.34 -0.02
CA LYS A 632 -20.34 6.92 -0.05
C LYS A 632 -19.23 6.59 -1.05
N LYS A 633 -19.01 7.44 -2.06
CA LYS A 633 -17.88 7.31 -3.00
C LYS A 633 -16.52 7.62 -2.41
N LYS A 634 -16.45 8.18 -1.22
CA LYS A 634 -15.21 8.53 -0.52
C LYS A 634 -14.29 9.50 -1.29
N PHE A 635 -14.84 10.32 -2.18
CA PHE A 635 -14.09 11.40 -2.84
C PHE A 635 -13.66 12.51 -1.86
N ASN A 636 -14.25 12.57 -0.68
CA ASN A 636 -13.81 13.40 0.44
C ASN A 636 -12.39 13.05 0.95
N HIS A 637 -11.79 11.95 0.51
CA HIS A 637 -10.38 11.68 0.71
C HIS A 637 -9.49 12.56 -0.19
N PHE A 638 -9.94 12.88 -1.39
CA PHE A 638 -9.22 13.72 -2.35
C PHE A 638 -9.58 15.20 -2.23
N PHE A 639 -10.82 15.51 -1.89
CA PHE A 639 -11.39 16.87 -1.90
C PHE A 639 -12.08 17.18 -0.58
N ASN A 640 -12.05 18.46 -0.17
CA ASN A 640 -12.83 18.93 0.95
C ASN A 640 -14.12 19.64 0.48
N SER A 641 -14.96 20.07 1.42
CA SER A 641 -16.26 20.71 1.12
C SER A 641 -16.14 22.10 0.48
N ASN A 642 -14.95 22.73 0.49
CA ASN A 642 -14.69 23.99 -0.23
C ASN A 642 -14.20 23.76 -1.68
N GLU A 643 -14.19 22.53 -2.15
CA GLU A 643 -13.70 22.12 -3.48
C GLU A 643 -14.76 21.32 -4.24
N ILE A 644 -15.51 20.45 -3.56
CA ILE A 644 -16.61 19.65 -4.11
C ILE A 644 -17.67 19.46 -3.05
N ILE A 645 -18.94 19.40 -3.44
CA ILE A 645 -20.03 19.22 -2.50
C ILE A 645 -20.42 17.75 -2.40
N PHE A 646 -20.41 17.23 -1.17
CA PHE A 646 -20.84 15.86 -0.87
C PHE A 646 -22.24 15.85 -0.30
N TYR A 647 -23.04 14.85 -0.68
CA TYR A 647 -24.38 14.62 -0.12
C TYR A 647 -24.53 13.18 0.38
N HIS A 648 -25.40 12.98 1.37
CA HIS A 648 -25.66 11.70 2.00
C HIS A 648 -26.89 10.99 1.45
N ASP A 649 -27.94 11.75 1.13
CA ASP A 649 -29.19 11.27 0.57
C ASP A 649 -29.86 12.37 -0.29
N LYS A 650 -31.06 12.10 -0.81
CA LYS A 650 -31.79 13.01 -1.68
C LYS A 650 -32.28 14.29 -0.99
N TYR A 651 -32.55 14.24 0.32
CA TYR A 651 -33.02 15.40 1.07
C TYR A 651 -31.86 16.35 1.34
N ASP A 652 -30.74 15.82 1.83
CA ASP A 652 -29.49 16.58 1.98
C ASP A 652 -29.00 17.19 0.64
N LEU A 653 -29.20 16.46 -0.46
CA LEU A 653 -28.90 16.99 -1.81
C LEU A 653 -29.83 18.14 -2.18
N SER A 654 -31.14 18.01 -1.91
CA SER A 654 -32.14 19.06 -2.16
C SER A 654 -31.81 20.33 -1.38
N ASP A 655 -31.52 20.21 -0.10
CA ASP A 655 -31.17 21.35 0.77
C ASP A 655 -29.91 22.08 0.24
N LYS A 656 -28.89 21.31 -0.15
CA LYS A 656 -27.66 21.85 -0.72
C LYS A 656 -27.87 22.54 -2.07
N ILE A 657 -28.68 21.97 -2.96
CA ILE A 657 -29.02 22.63 -4.24
C ILE A 657 -29.67 23.99 -3.96
N ASN A 658 -30.66 24.05 -3.08
CA ASN A 658 -31.34 25.30 -2.74
C ASN A 658 -30.40 26.30 -2.06
N PHE A 659 -29.54 25.82 -1.16
CA PHE A 659 -28.53 26.67 -0.50
C PHE A 659 -27.58 27.31 -1.54
N TYR A 660 -27.00 26.54 -2.46
CA TYR A 660 -26.04 27.05 -3.43
C TYR A 660 -26.70 27.86 -4.57
N LYS A 661 -27.96 27.63 -4.88
CA LYS A 661 -28.72 28.51 -5.76
C LYS A 661 -28.82 29.94 -5.16
N ARG A 662 -29.13 30.04 -3.87
CA ARG A 662 -29.19 31.33 -3.15
C ARG A 662 -27.80 31.95 -2.90
N ASN A 663 -26.77 31.13 -2.86
CA ASN A 663 -25.39 31.55 -2.58
C ASN A 663 -24.48 31.33 -3.81
N SER A 664 -24.87 31.88 -4.96
CA SER A 664 -24.21 31.65 -6.25
C SER A 664 -22.72 32.02 -6.27
N ASN A 665 -22.31 33.09 -5.59
CA ASN A 665 -20.91 33.51 -5.48
C ASN A 665 -20.07 32.48 -4.72
N LEU A 666 -20.61 31.86 -3.68
CA LEU A 666 -19.94 30.78 -2.95
C LEU A 666 -19.85 29.53 -3.83
N ALA A 667 -20.94 29.19 -4.55
CA ALA A 667 -20.98 28.07 -5.50
C ALA A 667 -19.87 28.19 -6.57
N LYS A 668 -19.70 29.38 -7.16
CA LYS A 668 -18.65 29.68 -8.15
C LYS A 668 -17.24 29.50 -7.59
N LYS A 669 -16.98 30.04 -6.38
CA LYS A 669 -15.67 29.88 -5.71
C LYS A 669 -15.33 28.42 -5.42
N ILE A 670 -16.31 27.61 -5.00
CA ILE A 670 -16.12 26.17 -4.77
C ILE A 670 -15.87 25.44 -6.09
N ALA A 671 -16.65 25.73 -7.14
CA ALA A 671 -16.49 25.12 -8.46
C ALA A 671 -15.09 25.41 -9.04
N GLN A 672 -14.60 26.65 -8.92
CA GLN A 672 -13.26 27.04 -9.33
C GLN A 672 -12.18 26.22 -8.60
N LYS A 673 -12.22 26.21 -7.27
CA LYS A 673 -11.27 25.43 -6.46
C LYS A 673 -11.31 23.94 -6.76
N GLY A 674 -12.50 23.40 -7.02
CA GLY A 674 -12.72 22.02 -7.45
C GLY A 674 -12.04 21.73 -8.78
N GLN A 675 -12.23 22.59 -9.78
CA GLN A 675 -11.59 22.49 -11.09
C GLN A 675 -10.06 22.52 -10.94
N GLU A 676 -9.51 23.52 -10.27
CA GLU A 676 -8.07 23.68 -10.07
C GLU A 676 -7.45 22.45 -9.41
N LYS A 677 -8.09 21.92 -8.36
CA LYS A 677 -7.59 20.73 -7.66
C LYS A 677 -7.74 19.47 -8.50
N TYR A 678 -8.81 19.30 -9.23
CA TYR A 678 -9.02 18.15 -10.10
C TYR A 678 -7.95 18.10 -11.19
N PHE A 679 -7.66 19.24 -11.83
CA PHE A 679 -6.56 19.36 -12.80
C PHE A 679 -5.18 19.13 -12.15
N ARG A 680 -4.97 19.57 -10.92
CA ARG A 680 -3.72 19.30 -10.22
C ARG A 680 -3.51 17.80 -9.95
N LEU A 681 -4.57 17.08 -9.57
CA LEU A 681 -4.48 15.67 -9.17
C LEU A 681 -4.56 14.71 -10.35
N PHE A 682 -5.49 14.93 -11.27
CA PHE A 682 -5.92 13.94 -12.25
C PHE A 682 -5.84 14.45 -13.72
N ASN A 683 -4.87 15.36 -14.01
CA ASN A 683 -4.64 15.75 -15.39
C ASN A 683 -4.08 14.59 -16.22
N GLU A 684 -4.21 14.71 -17.54
CA GLU A 684 -3.81 13.69 -18.51
C GLU A 684 -2.34 13.31 -18.43
N ILE A 685 -1.46 14.28 -18.11
CA ILE A 685 -0.01 14.04 -17.99
C ILE A 685 0.32 13.18 -16.77
N GLU A 686 -0.24 13.53 -15.61
CA GLU A 686 0.00 12.77 -14.37
C GLU A 686 -0.60 11.36 -14.44
N VAL A 687 -1.77 11.20 -15.07
CA VAL A 687 -2.38 9.88 -15.27
C VAL A 687 -1.55 9.05 -16.26
N ALA A 688 -1.11 9.62 -17.38
CA ALA A 688 -0.25 8.93 -18.34
C ALA A 688 1.10 8.53 -17.73
N LYS A 689 1.73 9.42 -16.97
CA LYS A 689 2.97 9.16 -16.22
C LYS A 689 2.80 8.00 -15.23
N TYR A 690 1.68 7.98 -14.53
CA TYR A 690 1.34 6.87 -13.64
C TYR A 690 1.22 5.54 -14.38
N ILE A 691 0.48 5.51 -15.51
CA ILE A 691 0.31 4.31 -16.32
C ILE A 691 1.67 3.80 -16.81
N ILE A 692 2.54 4.67 -17.31
CA ILE A 692 3.88 4.30 -17.77
C ILE A 692 4.71 3.74 -16.62
N ASN A 693 4.78 4.46 -15.51
CA ASN A 693 5.60 4.08 -14.38
C ASN A 693 5.19 2.72 -13.81
N GLU A 694 3.88 2.46 -13.64
CA GLU A 694 3.39 1.17 -13.19
C GLU A 694 3.59 0.07 -14.23
N SER A 695 3.40 0.38 -15.52
CA SER A 695 3.56 -0.60 -16.61
C SER A 695 5.02 -1.03 -16.78
N ILE A 696 5.95 -0.08 -16.76
CA ILE A 696 7.36 -0.31 -17.13
C ILE A 696 8.23 -0.57 -15.90
N SER A 697 8.19 0.31 -14.89
CA SER A 697 9.03 0.21 -13.70
C SER A 697 8.35 -0.53 -12.53
N GLY A 698 7.02 -0.54 -12.50
CA GLY A 698 6.21 -1.06 -11.39
C GLY A 698 6.40 -0.25 -10.11
N ILE A 699 6.86 0.99 -10.23
CA ILE A 699 7.08 1.91 -9.12
C ILE A 699 6.54 3.26 -9.54
N SER A 700 5.41 3.67 -8.97
CA SER A 700 4.96 5.04 -9.09
C SER A 700 4.55 5.60 -7.74
N LYS A 701 4.70 6.91 -7.60
CA LYS A 701 4.10 7.69 -6.52
C LYS A 701 3.22 8.74 -7.20
N PRO A 702 1.98 8.38 -7.58
CA PRO A 702 1.10 9.37 -8.18
C PRO A 702 0.79 10.46 -7.14
N ILE A 703 0.57 11.68 -7.64
CA ILE A 703 0.28 12.85 -6.77
C ILE A 703 -0.90 12.56 -5.84
N TRP A 704 -1.88 11.79 -6.31
CA TRP A 704 -3.05 11.38 -5.51
C TRP A 704 -2.79 10.22 -4.56
N GLY A 705 -1.66 9.53 -4.64
CA GLY A 705 -1.36 8.34 -3.83
C GLY A 705 -1.43 8.57 -2.33
N LYS A 706 -1.08 9.77 -1.87
CA LYS A 706 -1.16 10.18 -0.45
C LYS A 706 -2.59 10.26 0.10
N TYR A 707 -3.59 10.35 -0.77
CA TYR A 707 -5.01 10.44 -0.40
C TYR A 707 -5.73 9.09 -0.43
N ILE A 708 -5.12 8.06 -1.03
CA ILE A 708 -5.67 6.70 -1.06
C ILE A 708 -5.43 6.05 0.31
N LYS A 709 -6.53 5.81 1.03
CA LYS A 709 -6.52 5.18 2.37
C LYS A 709 -7.04 3.75 2.32
#